data_e43885c602e810dae78f22be58fddcf9
#
_entry.id   e43885c602e810dae78f22be58fddcf9
#
_cell.length_a   1.000
_cell.length_b   1.000
_cell.length_c   1.000
_cell.angle_alpha   90.00
_cell.angle_beta   90.00
_cell.angle_gamma   90.00
#
_symmetry.space_group_name_H-M   'P 1'
#
loop_
_entity.id
_entity.type
_entity.pdbx_description
1 polymer ?
#
loop_
_entity_poly.entity_id
_entity_poly.type
_entity_poly.pdbx_seq_one_letter_code
_entity_poly.pdbx_strand_id
1 'polypeptide(L)'
;MPRLSKLTQHCLAALSLSTFALTANAGEIAGQLTNNDNSRVFAGAQVKIQELNLTTESRRDGTFRFTALPAGTYTLHISYLGAQPVTEVVSVTEDGVVTPVISLSDNGKAIADILVKGQRSGQASAINRQRVSDRISSVVSADAIGQFPDQNAAEALQRLPGLSIERDQGEGRFVSIRGIDPNLNNVTINGLNIPSPESGVRSVALDVIPSELIQTLEVSKSVTPDMDADAIGGSVEVKSVSAFDYQQDTAKLTLQASHNELVDKTSPKVSGSYTHRFNESFGVAAALSWFERDFGSDNVESNGDDEVEQRDYQITRERLGAAVNFDFRPDFNNQYFLRTLYSEFSDDEFRQANVFTFDGENSEIERESKDRKETQTILTIAAGGEHQLDNWDINWQLGYAKSDEDEPGGVYYVFKQDNSSISADLDTMKPQVQQNAEAMDLSLYDLDEISYEDNYTKDVEKSAKIDFIRSVQLGDYAGEFKFGSKYRSREKDRDSGIYIYDGDFEGITGEAFAAAQPDWNIGNFGDGLNRGALRSNFEANRNALELAELNSEVESNGASYVNKEGIFAAYAMLTADIDALRVVAGLRYEKTDFSTTGMRVELVENEQTDVEEVINTPWNSDRDYDYWLPSVNLRYDLNDKVVLRGAYTQTIARPKFVDVAAFQIIETKTEEDGDNFVTVREAEVGNPELQPYESDNFDLSVEYYPGAIGVVSAGYFYKKIDNFVVYADVAGTEGWEGYDEVIQPLNGESASLHGLELSWVKAFDNGFLVSANGTFSNSDATTLVDGERFETSLPNQSDRIGNLTLGYENNLVSLRLTMTYKSENFEEIDGDMLRMEDDHHQLDFSGKYYINDDMMLYLNGVNLTDEPYYNYFDQRNRNAQYEEYGRTFEIGFTWQM
;
A
#
# COMPACT_ATOMS: atom_id res chain seq x y z
N MET A 1 -29.04 18.33 15.16
CA MET A 1 -28.81 17.31 16.19
C MET A 1 -29.53 16.04 15.74
N PRO A 2 -28.82 15.05 15.23
CA PRO A 2 -29.41 13.77 14.87
C PRO A 2 -29.83 13.05 16.16
N ARG A 3 -31.01 12.43 16.12
CA ARG A 3 -31.53 11.65 17.26
C ARG A 3 -30.75 10.33 17.34
N LEU A 4 -29.96 10.18 18.39
CA LEU A 4 -29.34 8.91 18.79
C LEU A 4 -30.37 7.77 18.74
N SER A 5 -30.03 6.66 18.09
CA SER A 5 -30.89 5.50 18.02
C SER A 5 -31.12 4.90 19.45
N LYS A 6 -32.24 4.20 19.66
CA LYS A 6 -32.54 3.61 20.97
C LYS A 6 -31.47 2.63 21.46
N LEU A 7 -30.71 2.01 20.55
CA LEU A 7 -29.59 1.11 20.87
C LEU A 7 -28.44 1.86 21.54
N THR A 8 -28.08 3.03 21.02
CA THR A 8 -26.99 3.88 21.55
C THR A 8 -27.33 4.40 22.96
N GLN A 9 -28.61 4.65 23.24
CA GLN A 9 -29.05 5.07 24.59
C GLN A 9 -28.95 3.95 25.63
N HIS A 10 -29.10 2.70 25.26
CA HIS A 10 -28.93 1.55 26.16
C HIS A 10 -27.46 1.20 26.42
N CYS A 11 -26.57 1.40 25.45
CA CYS A 11 -25.12 1.23 25.65
C CYS A 11 -24.52 2.29 26.56
N LEU A 12 -24.96 3.56 26.47
CA LEU A 12 -24.52 4.64 27.37
C LEU A 12 -25.03 4.47 28.81
N ALA A 13 -26.20 3.85 29.01
CA ALA A 13 -26.74 3.56 30.33
C ALA A 13 -26.03 2.40 31.07
N ALA A 14 -25.40 1.48 30.30
CA ALA A 14 -24.60 0.39 30.87
C ALA A 14 -23.21 0.84 31.35
N LEU A 15 -22.68 1.94 30.83
CA LEU A 15 -21.36 2.48 31.19
C LEU A 15 -21.39 3.33 32.50
N SER A 16 -22.54 3.65 33.08
CA SER A 16 -22.64 4.58 34.19
C SER A 16 -22.75 3.94 35.59
N LEU A 17 -22.61 2.63 35.72
CA LEU A 17 -22.78 1.93 37.01
C LEU A 17 -21.73 0.86 37.29
N SER A 18 -20.48 1.26 37.43
CA SER A 18 -19.49 0.44 38.16
C SER A 18 -18.74 1.32 39.15
N THR A 19 -19.10 1.18 40.43
CA THR A 19 -18.24 1.62 41.54
C THR A 19 -16.92 0.90 41.45
N PHE A 20 -15.86 1.61 41.10
CA PHE A 20 -14.48 1.09 41.13
C PHE A 20 -14.13 0.75 42.58
N ALA A 21 -14.10 -0.55 42.91
CA ALA A 21 -13.48 -1.02 44.12
C ALA A 21 -11.95 -0.85 43.96
N LEU A 22 -11.37 0.01 44.78
CA LEU A 22 -9.92 0.11 44.96
C LEU A 22 -9.46 -1.21 45.60
N THR A 23 -8.88 -2.12 44.75
CA THR A 23 -8.21 -3.32 45.30
C THR A 23 -6.80 -2.94 45.72
N ALA A 24 -6.53 -3.20 47.00
CA ALA A 24 -5.20 -3.09 47.57
C ALA A 24 -4.26 -4.13 47.00
N ASN A 25 -3.00 -3.74 46.85
CA ASN A 25 -1.79 -4.55 46.65
C ASN A 25 -1.98 -5.88 45.91
N ALA A 26 -1.63 -5.89 44.64
CA ALA A 26 -1.75 -7.04 43.77
C ALA A 26 -0.38 -7.41 43.18
N GLY A 27 -0.04 -8.71 43.20
CA GLY A 27 1.19 -9.21 42.63
C GLY A 27 1.15 -9.32 41.10
N GLU A 28 2.24 -9.71 40.52
CA GLU A 28 2.45 -9.72 39.08
C GLU A 28 3.26 -10.95 38.63
N ILE A 29 3.00 -11.41 37.41
CA ILE A 29 3.85 -12.38 36.67
C ILE A 29 4.35 -11.67 35.41
N ALA A 30 5.67 -11.47 35.30
CA ALA A 30 6.35 -10.92 34.13
C ALA A 30 7.36 -11.95 33.59
N GLY A 31 6.92 -12.88 32.74
CA GLY A 31 7.73 -13.99 32.28
C GLY A 31 8.27 -13.82 30.86
N GLN A 32 9.16 -14.76 30.47
CA GLN A 32 9.70 -14.83 29.11
C GLN A 32 9.67 -16.29 28.61
N LEU A 33 9.36 -16.45 27.31
CA LEU A 33 9.31 -17.72 26.62
C LEU A 33 10.52 -17.86 25.69
N THR A 34 11.33 -18.87 25.91
CA THR A 34 12.56 -19.17 25.16
C THR A 34 12.62 -20.62 24.75
N ASN A 35 13.56 -21.02 23.88
CA ASN A 35 13.92 -22.40 23.68
C ASN A 35 14.96 -22.85 24.72
N ASN A 36 15.33 -24.14 24.70
CA ASN A 36 16.18 -24.75 25.73
C ASN A 36 17.59 -24.17 25.81
N ASP A 37 18.13 -23.62 24.74
CA ASP A 37 19.48 -23.03 24.68
C ASP A 37 19.45 -21.50 24.75
N ASN A 38 18.26 -20.90 24.96
CA ASN A 38 18.02 -19.45 24.97
C ASN A 38 18.46 -18.72 23.69
N SER A 39 18.48 -19.41 22.54
CA SER A 39 18.84 -18.80 21.26
C SER A 39 17.64 -18.15 20.55
N ARG A 40 16.41 -18.52 20.94
CA ARG A 40 15.17 -18.12 20.30
C ARG A 40 14.10 -17.72 21.29
N VAL A 41 13.28 -16.70 20.92
CA VAL A 41 12.06 -16.30 21.62
C VAL A 41 10.81 -16.81 20.90
N PHE A 42 9.70 -16.96 21.63
CA PHE A 42 8.41 -17.36 21.09
C PHE A 42 7.42 -16.20 21.19
N ALA A 43 7.26 -15.47 20.08
CA ALA A 43 6.29 -14.39 19.94
C ALA A 43 4.92 -14.94 19.52
N GLY A 44 3.82 -14.41 20.10
CA GLY A 44 2.46 -14.86 19.82
C GLY A 44 2.08 -16.19 20.47
N ALA A 45 2.79 -16.63 21.50
CA ALA A 45 2.37 -17.76 22.30
C ALA A 45 1.21 -17.36 23.22
N GLN A 46 0.21 -18.22 23.32
CA GLN A 46 -0.89 -18.03 24.26
C GLN A 46 -0.44 -18.50 25.64
N VAL A 47 -0.55 -17.64 26.66
CA VAL A 47 -0.29 -17.93 28.05
C VAL A 47 -1.57 -17.76 28.84
N LYS A 48 -2.01 -18.80 29.57
CA LYS A 48 -3.27 -18.80 30.32
C LYS A 48 -3.02 -19.17 31.79
N ILE A 49 -3.55 -18.37 32.70
CA ILE A 49 -3.70 -18.72 34.12
C ILE A 49 -4.99 -19.53 34.28
N GLN A 50 -4.87 -20.81 34.65
CA GLN A 50 -6.02 -21.71 34.69
C GLN A 50 -7.02 -21.33 35.81
N GLU A 51 -6.55 -20.93 36.96
CA GLU A 51 -7.37 -20.64 38.15
C GLU A 51 -8.22 -19.37 37.97
N LEU A 52 -7.75 -18.42 37.16
CA LEU A 52 -8.42 -17.14 36.93
C LEU A 52 -9.04 -17.03 35.53
N ASN A 53 -8.82 -18.03 34.68
CA ASN A 53 -9.19 -18.00 33.26
C ASN A 53 -8.67 -16.76 32.51
N LEU A 54 -7.53 -16.22 32.96
CA LEU A 54 -6.85 -15.09 32.38
C LEU A 54 -5.95 -15.55 31.23
N THR A 55 -6.03 -14.90 30.08
CA THR A 55 -5.19 -15.20 28.92
C THR A 55 -4.47 -13.95 28.45
N THR A 56 -3.17 -14.09 28.18
CA THR A 56 -2.34 -13.08 27.50
C THR A 56 -1.54 -13.73 26.39
N GLU A 57 -0.91 -12.92 25.56
CA GLU A 57 0.02 -13.37 24.53
C GLU A 57 1.45 -12.95 24.84
N SER A 58 2.40 -13.74 24.36
CA SER A 58 3.80 -13.32 24.42
C SER A 58 4.09 -12.26 23.34
N ARG A 59 4.78 -11.21 23.76
CA ARG A 59 5.22 -10.11 22.91
C ARG A 59 6.30 -10.58 21.93
N ARG A 60 6.69 -9.67 21.03
CA ARG A 60 7.67 -9.93 19.98
C ARG A 60 9.03 -10.45 20.50
N ASP A 61 9.43 -10.08 21.71
CA ASP A 61 10.64 -10.55 22.42
C ASP A 61 10.41 -11.78 23.31
N GLY A 62 9.25 -12.43 23.20
CA GLY A 62 8.85 -13.59 23.98
C GLY A 62 8.39 -13.26 25.41
N THR A 63 8.38 -12.00 25.82
CA THR A 63 7.89 -11.61 27.14
C THR A 63 6.36 -11.64 27.21
N PHE A 64 5.82 -11.99 28.39
CA PHE A 64 4.39 -11.95 28.67
C PHE A 64 4.15 -11.40 30.08
N ARG A 65 2.95 -10.87 30.32
CA ARG A 65 2.66 -10.21 31.59
C ARG A 65 1.21 -10.43 32.04
N PHE A 66 1.06 -10.67 33.37
CA PHE A 66 -0.22 -10.61 34.07
C PHE A 66 -0.06 -9.68 35.27
N THR A 67 -0.91 -8.66 35.36
CA THR A 67 -0.92 -7.64 36.41
C THR A 67 -2.12 -7.82 37.33
N ALA A 68 -2.10 -7.17 38.47
CA ALA A 68 -3.21 -7.14 39.44
C ALA A 68 -3.65 -8.53 39.94
N LEU A 69 -2.72 -9.46 40.13
CA LEU A 69 -3.01 -10.80 40.59
C LEU A 69 -3.11 -10.85 42.13
N PRO A 70 -4.15 -11.44 42.70
CA PRO A 70 -4.17 -11.77 44.14
C PRO A 70 -2.98 -12.64 44.52
N ALA A 71 -2.52 -12.53 45.77
CA ALA A 71 -1.49 -13.48 46.25
C ALA A 71 -2.02 -14.90 46.16
N GLY A 72 -1.21 -15.81 45.57
CA GLY A 72 -1.67 -17.18 45.36
C GLY A 72 -0.68 -18.00 44.53
N THR A 73 -1.05 -19.25 44.31
CA THR A 73 -0.32 -20.15 43.42
C THR A 73 -1.12 -20.37 42.17
N TYR A 74 -0.51 -20.13 41.02
CA TYR A 74 -1.14 -20.16 39.72
C TYR A 74 -0.49 -21.16 38.80
N THR A 75 -1.33 -21.81 37.98
CA THR A 75 -0.90 -22.75 36.95
C THR A 75 -0.96 -22.03 35.58
N LEU A 76 0.25 -21.76 35.06
CA LEU A 76 0.38 -21.20 33.70
C LEU A 76 0.30 -22.33 32.69
N HIS A 77 -0.58 -22.24 31.74
CA HIS A 77 -0.65 -23.12 30.58
C HIS A 77 -0.20 -22.35 29.34
N ILE A 78 0.89 -22.78 28.72
CA ILE A 78 1.51 -22.15 27.56
C ILE A 78 1.27 -23.01 26.33
N SER A 79 0.69 -22.43 25.27
CA SER A 79 0.49 -23.09 23.99
C SER A 79 1.08 -22.29 22.83
N TYR A 80 1.82 -22.98 21.99
CA TYR A 80 2.44 -22.46 20.78
C TYR A 80 2.39 -23.51 19.68
N LEU A 81 1.89 -23.16 18.48
CA LEU A 81 1.86 -24.11 17.35
C LEU A 81 3.29 -24.39 16.89
N GLY A 82 3.65 -25.68 16.87
CA GLY A 82 5.01 -26.09 16.56
C GLY A 82 5.83 -26.45 17.81
N ALA A 83 5.35 -26.17 19.03
CA ALA A 83 5.98 -26.60 20.27
C ALA A 83 5.05 -27.48 21.12
N GLN A 84 5.63 -28.25 22.08
CA GLN A 84 4.84 -28.97 23.09
C GLN A 84 4.23 -27.98 24.07
N PRO A 85 2.93 -28.07 24.39
CA PRO A 85 2.36 -27.30 25.48
C PRO A 85 3.11 -27.52 26.80
N VAL A 86 3.35 -26.45 27.54
CA VAL A 86 4.04 -26.45 28.81
C VAL A 86 3.10 -26.00 29.91
N THR A 87 3.18 -26.62 31.09
CA THR A 87 2.47 -26.17 32.27
C THR A 87 3.51 -25.83 33.34
N GLU A 88 3.47 -24.62 33.90
CA GLU A 88 4.39 -24.15 34.93
C GLU A 88 3.59 -23.63 36.13
N VAL A 89 4.07 -23.91 37.35
CA VAL A 89 3.41 -23.46 38.56
C VAL A 89 4.21 -22.32 39.17
N VAL A 90 3.60 -21.18 39.36
CA VAL A 90 4.22 -19.96 39.90
C VAL A 90 3.47 -19.50 41.15
N SER A 91 4.18 -18.99 42.15
CA SER A 91 3.58 -18.43 43.36
C SER A 91 3.82 -16.93 43.42
N VAL A 92 2.73 -16.18 43.47
CA VAL A 92 2.73 -14.74 43.54
C VAL A 92 2.43 -14.28 44.97
N THR A 93 3.25 -13.36 45.49
CA THR A 93 3.03 -12.71 46.78
C THR A 93 2.33 -11.36 46.61
N GLU A 94 1.76 -10.82 47.69
CA GLU A 94 1.24 -9.43 47.68
C GLU A 94 2.40 -8.49 47.31
N ASP A 95 2.18 -7.62 46.32
CA ASP A 95 3.16 -6.68 45.73
C ASP A 95 4.44 -7.34 45.13
N GLY A 96 4.45 -8.65 44.94
CA GLY A 96 5.58 -9.36 44.37
C GLY A 96 5.52 -9.49 42.87
N VAL A 97 6.65 -9.25 42.17
CA VAL A 97 6.81 -9.57 40.74
C VAL A 97 7.55 -10.90 40.61
N VAL A 98 6.96 -11.87 39.94
CA VAL A 98 7.60 -13.16 39.63
C VAL A 98 7.99 -13.17 38.15
N THR A 99 9.27 -13.47 37.87
CA THR A 99 9.85 -13.41 36.52
C THR A 99 10.29 -14.81 36.01
N PRO A 100 9.33 -15.69 35.63
CA PRO A 100 9.69 -17.02 35.16
C PRO A 100 10.24 -16.96 33.75
N VAL A 101 11.37 -17.66 33.50
CA VAL A 101 11.84 -17.99 32.16
C VAL A 101 11.40 -19.41 31.83
N ILE A 102 10.48 -19.54 30.88
CA ILE A 102 9.85 -20.82 30.55
C ILE A 102 10.37 -21.29 29.18
N SER A 103 10.92 -22.50 29.18
CA SER A 103 11.49 -23.09 27.97
C SER A 103 10.45 -23.96 27.26
N LEU A 104 10.23 -23.62 25.97
CA LEU A 104 9.40 -24.43 25.08
C LEU A 104 10.31 -25.36 24.26
N SER A 105 9.96 -26.62 24.22
CA SER A 105 10.65 -27.62 23.38
C SER A 105 9.87 -27.88 22.11
N ASP A 106 10.56 -28.01 21.00
CA ASP A 106 9.96 -28.47 19.75
C ASP A 106 9.30 -29.86 19.96
N ASN A 107 8.21 -30.12 19.23
CA ASN A 107 7.39 -31.32 19.37
C ASN A 107 8.24 -32.60 19.30
N GLY A 108 8.60 -33.11 20.44
CA GLY A 108 9.40 -34.26 20.88
C GLY A 108 9.48 -35.56 20.05
N LYS A 109 9.41 -35.47 18.74
CA LYS A 109 10.14 -36.38 17.88
C LYS A 109 11.47 -35.67 17.60
N ALA A 110 12.55 -36.23 18.12
CA ALA A 110 13.83 -36.03 17.49
C ALA A 110 13.66 -36.36 15.99
N ILE A 111 13.27 -35.39 15.22
CA ILE A 111 13.62 -35.38 13.84
C ILE A 111 15.12 -35.18 13.92
N ALA A 112 15.80 -36.29 13.79
CA ALA A 112 17.24 -36.33 13.85
C ALA A 112 17.74 -35.19 12.94
N ASP A 113 18.44 -34.24 13.55
CA ASP A 113 19.27 -33.23 12.92
C ASP A 113 18.62 -32.37 11.79
N ILE A 114 17.31 -32.20 11.76
CA ILE A 114 16.72 -31.14 10.94
C ILE A 114 16.67 -29.88 11.81
N LEU A 115 17.76 -29.16 11.79
CA LEU A 115 17.80 -27.75 12.21
C LEU A 115 16.84 -27.03 11.31
N VAL A 116 15.61 -26.79 11.79
CA VAL A 116 14.60 -25.99 11.06
C VAL A 116 15.06 -24.54 11.14
N LYS A 117 15.95 -24.16 10.23
CA LYS A 117 16.51 -22.83 10.16
C LYS A 117 15.49 -21.86 9.57
N GLY A 118 15.16 -20.85 10.35
CA GLY A 118 14.47 -19.63 9.96
C GLY A 118 13.02 -19.80 9.49
N GLN A 119 12.78 -20.51 8.41
CA GLN A 119 11.54 -20.48 7.63
C GLN A 119 10.30 -21.06 8.31
N ARG A 120 10.38 -22.28 8.86
CA ARG A 120 9.26 -22.87 9.62
C ARG A 120 8.98 -22.10 10.90
N SER A 121 10.00 -21.48 11.48
CA SER A 121 9.86 -20.69 12.69
C SER A 121 9.13 -19.37 12.43
N GLY A 122 9.46 -18.68 11.36
CA GLY A 122 8.79 -17.47 10.96
C GLY A 122 7.31 -17.70 10.63
N GLN A 123 7.00 -18.76 9.86
CA GLN A 123 5.63 -19.17 9.57
C GLN A 123 4.86 -19.58 10.83
N ALA A 124 5.48 -20.31 11.76
CA ALA A 124 4.87 -20.65 13.04
C ALA A 124 4.57 -19.40 13.87
N SER A 125 5.49 -18.43 13.92
CA SER A 125 5.29 -17.16 14.61
C SER A 125 4.13 -16.37 14.01
N ALA A 126 4.07 -16.25 12.68
CA ALA A 126 2.98 -15.56 11.98
C ALA A 126 1.61 -16.19 12.28
N ILE A 127 1.48 -17.53 12.17
CA ILE A 127 0.23 -18.25 12.45
C ILE A 127 -0.15 -18.13 13.95
N ASN A 128 0.81 -18.17 14.87
CA ASN A 128 0.51 -18.01 16.30
C ASN A 128 0.01 -16.58 16.61
N ARG A 129 0.63 -15.55 16.04
CA ARG A 129 0.14 -14.16 16.17
C ARG A 129 -1.26 -14.00 15.62
N GLN A 130 -1.55 -14.55 14.43
CA GLN A 130 -2.91 -14.57 13.88
C GLN A 130 -3.88 -15.24 14.83
N ARG A 131 -3.54 -16.39 15.41
CA ARG A 131 -4.39 -17.16 16.32
C ARG A 131 -4.78 -16.39 17.57
N VAL A 132 -3.86 -15.63 18.17
CA VAL A 132 -4.12 -14.88 19.41
C VAL A 132 -4.66 -13.48 19.19
N SER A 133 -4.61 -12.95 17.96
CA SER A 133 -5.11 -11.62 17.62
C SER A 133 -6.56 -11.42 18.03
N ASP A 134 -6.88 -10.24 18.53
CA ASP A 134 -8.25 -9.82 18.85
C ASP A 134 -9.06 -9.39 17.61
N ARG A 135 -8.36 -9.22 16.49
CA ARG A 135 -8.89 -8.80 15.18
C ARG A 135 -8.84 -9.93 14.17
N ILE A 136 -9.57 -9.78 13.08
CA ILE A 136 -9.38 -10.62 11.89
C ILE A 136 -8.15 -10.07 11.18
N SER A 137 -7.04 -10.80 11.27
CA SER A 137 -5.73 -10.36 10.76
C SER A 137 -4.97 -11.47 10.05
N SER A 138 -4.05 -11.06 9.17
CA SER A 138 -3.06 -11.93 8.52
C SER A 138 -1.67 -11.37 8.79
N VAL A 139 -0.70 -12.25 9.02
CA VAL A 139 0.67 -11.86 9.41
C VAL A 139 1.70 -12.55 8.52
N VAL A 140 2.69 -11.79 8.03
CA VAL A 140 3.90 -12.32 7.37
C VAL A 140 5.12 -11.93 8.18
N SER A 141 6.03 -12.85 8.42
CA SER A 141 7.29 -12.57 9.09
C SER A 141 8.42 -12.35 8.07
N ALA A 142 9.51 -11.66 8.49
CA ALA A 142 10.70 -11.43 7.66
C ALA A 142 11.28 -12.72 7.07
N ASP A 143 11.27 -13.80 7.85
CA ASP A 143 11.75 -15.11 7.38
C ASP A 143 10.86 -15.65 6.24
N ALA A 144 9.59 -15.29 6.19
CA ALA A 144 8.68 -15.65 5.10
C ALA A 144 8.86 -14.70 3.89
N ILE A 145 9.07 -13.40 4.11
CA ILE A 145 9.34 -12.40 3.06
C ILE A 145 10.57 -12.79 2.25
N GLY A 146 11.70 -13.09 2.90
CA GLY A 146 12.94 -13.49 2.20
C GLY A 146 12.93 -14.88 1.58
N GLN A 147 11.78 -15.56 1.42
CA GLN A 147 11.66 -16.87 0.79
C GLN A 147 11.25 -16.83 -0.67
N PHE A 148 10.69 -15.71 -1.07
CA PHE A 148 10.21 -15.42 -2.41
C PHE A 148 11.07 -14.31 -3.01
N PRO A 149 11.01 -14.10 -4.30
CA PRO A 149 11.72 -13.01 -4.96
C PRO A 149 11.06 -11.65 -4.73
N ASP A 150 10.54 -11.40 -3.51
CA ASP A 150 9.85 -10.16 -3.18
C ASP A 150 10.85 -9.01 -3.07
N GLN A 151 10.80 -8.10 -4.00
CA GLN A 151 11.73 -6.97 -4.06
C GLN A 151 11.34 -5.87 -3.06
N ASN A 152 10.05 -5.73 -2.80
CA ASN A 152 9.46 -4.68 -1.96
C ASN A 152 8.34 -5.22 -1.04
N ALA A 153 7.73 -4.32 -0.27
CA ALA A 153 6.68 -4.66 0.68
C ALA A 153 5.37 -5.10 0.00
N ALA A 154 5.00 -4.53 -1.15
CA ALA A 154 3.78 -4.88 -1.87
C ALA A 154 3.81 -6.33 -2.36
N GLU A 155 4.92 -6.74 -2.97
CA GLU A 155 5.12 -8.11 -3.46
C GLU A 155 4.99 -9.16 -2.35
N ALA A 156 5.47 -8.84 -1.14
CA ALA A 156 5.35 -9.71 0.01
C ALA A 156 3.90 -9.86 0.50
N LEU A 157 3.09 -8.81 0.36
CA LEU A 157 1.69 -8.77 0.81
C LEU A 157 0.72 -9.51 -0.12
N GLN A 158 0.98 -9.54 -1.42
CA GLN A 158 0.05 -10.15 -2.39
C GLN A 158 -0.26 -11.64 -2.12
N ARG A 159 0.61 -12.34 -1.36
CA ARG A 159 0.43 -13.77 -1.01
C ARG A 159 -0.48 -14.01 0.18
N LEU A 160 -0.95 -12.95 0.84
CA LEU A 160 -1.91 -13.05 1.92
C LEU A 160 -3.34 -13.19 1.39
N PRO A 161 -4.23 -13.90 2.11
CA PRO A 161 -5.63 -14.02 1.72
C PRO A 161 -6.31 -12.65 1.60
N GLY A 162 -7.05 -12.41 0.51
CA GLY A 162 -7.81 -11.19 0.29
C GLY A 162 -6.98 -9.98 -0.10
N LEU A 163 -5.72 -10.16 -0.50
CA LEU A 163 -4.87 -9.08 -0.97
C LEU A 163 -4.53 -9.28 -2.45
N SER A 164 -4.56 -8.18 -3.19
CA SER A 164 -4.01 -8.04 -4.53
C SER A 164 -3.09 -6.83 -4.58
N ILE A 165 -2.31 -6.75 -5.63
CA ILE A 165 -1.46 -5.59 -5.87
C ILE A 165 -1.80 -4.97 -7.22
N GLU A 166 -1.70 -3.65 -7.28
CA GLU A 166 -1.66 -2.90 -8.51
C GLU A 166 -0.20 -2.79 -8.93
N ARG A 167 0.03 -2.96 -10.23
CA ARG A 167 1.37 -2.99 -10.81
C ARG A 167 1.62 -1.75 -11.64
N ASP A 168 2.87 -1.34 -11.64
CA ASP A 168 3.40 -0.31 -12.51
C ASP A 168 4.65 -0.86 -13.19
N GLN A 169 4.60 -0.99 -14.50
CA GLN A 169 5.68 -1.57 -15.33
C GLN A 169 6.21 -2.90 -14.77
N GLY A 170 5.26 -3.79 -14.41
CA GLY A 170 5.54 -5.13 -13.89
C GLY A 170 5.96 -5.21 -12.42
N GLU A 171 6.13 -4.11 -11.70
CA GLU A 171 6.41 -4.09 -10.26
C GLU A 171 5.14 -3.84 -9.44
N GLY A 172 4.98 -4.55 -8.32
CA GLY A 172 3.89 -4.30 -7.39
C GLY A 172 4.12 -3.00 -6.62
N ARG A 173 3.19 -2.05 -6.71
CA ARG A 173 3.29 -0.71 -6.15
C ARG A 173 2.31 -0.47 -5.01
N PHE A 174 1.02 -0.66 -5.25
CA PHE A 174 -0.03 -0.46 -4.26
C PHE A 174 -0.70 -1.76 -3.87
N VAL A 175 -1.29 -1.78 -2.67
CA VAL A 175 -1.96 -2.97 -2.12
C VAL A 175 -3.44 -2.70 -1.94
N SER A 176 -4.25 -3.49 -2.62
CA SER A 176 -5.70 -3.55 -2.46
C SER A 176 -6.06 -4.65 -1.46
N ILE A 177 -6.88 -4.32 -0.48
CA ILE A 177 -7.41 -5.28 0.51
C ILE A 177 -8.86 -5.59 0.16
N ARG A 178 -9.15 -6.87 -0.21
CA ARG A 178 -10.47 -7.31 -0.67
C ARG A 178 -10.95 -6.59 -1.94
N GLY A 179 -10.01 -6.14 -2.77
CA GLY A 179 -10.31 -5.37 -3.97
C GLY A 179 -10.77 -3.92 -3.72
N ILE A 180 -10.61 -3.40 -2.50
CA ILE A 180 -10.85 -1.99 -2.20
C ILE A 180 -9.66 -1.15 -2.66
N ASP A 181 -9.96 -0.03 -3.31
CA ASP A 181 -8.97 0.96 -3.77
C ASP A 181 -7.91 1.23 -2.70
N PRO A 182 -6.62 1.20 -3.02
CA PRO A 182 -5.52 1.46 -2.10
C PRO A 182 -5.64 2.77 -1.31
N ASN A 183 -6.28 3.80 -1.88
CA ASN A 183 -6.53 5.07 -1.20
C ASN A 183 -7.47 4.95 0.02
N LEU A 184 -8.24 3.86 0.10
CA LEU A 184 -9.17 3.57 1.20
C LEU A 184 -8.57 2.61 2.23
N ASN A 185 -7.27 2.30 2.13
CA ASN A 185 -6.50 1.48 3.04
C ASN A 185 -5.56 2.33 3.89
N ASN A 186 -5.31 1.91 5.12
CA ASN A 186 -4.34 2.57 5.99
C ASN A 186 -3.00 1.82 5.96
N VAL A 187 -1.90 2.54 5.79
CA VAL A 187 -0.54 1.99 5.89
C VAL A 187 0.23 2.69 6.98
N THR A 188 0.80 1.88 7.88
CA THR A 188 1.61 2.37 8.99
C THR A 188 2.99 1.71 9.01
N ILE A 189 4.01 2.45 9.44
CA ILE A 189 5.34 1.93 9.74
C ILE A 189 5.65 2.20 11.21
N ASN A 190 5.85 1.15 11.99
CA ASN A 190 6.09 1.24 13.44
C ASN A 190 5.02 2.08 14.17
N GLY A 191 3.75 1.96 13.76
CA GLY A 191 2.60 2.67 14.34
C GLY A 191 2.40 4.11 13.87
N LEU A 192 3.21 4.60 12.93
CA LEU A 192 3.03 5.90 12.28
C LEU A 192 2.36 5.76 10.92
N ASN A 193 1.35 6.56 10.66
CA ASN A 193 0.79 6.68 9.31
C ASN A 193 1.84 7.27 8.37
N ILE A 194 1.91 6.72 7.17
CA ILE A 194 2.87 7.15 6.17
C ILE A 194 2.16 8.06 5.17
N PRO A 195 2.68 9.28 4.97
CA PRO A 195 2.21 10.13 3.88
C PRO A 195 2.60 9.52 2.52
N SER A 196 1.80 9.79 1.49
CA SER A 196 2.13 9.40 0.12
C SER A 196 3.12 10.37 -0.49
N PRO A 197 4.20 9.93 -1.15
CA PRO A 197 5.05 10.82 -1.93
C PRO A 197 4.30 11.40 -3.13
N GLU A 198 3.44 10.63 -3.78
CA GLU A 198 2.72 11.04 -4.99
C GLU A 198 1.71 12.16 -4.75
N SER A 199 1.54 13.00 -5.76
CA SER A 199 0.84 14.28 -5.67
C SER A 199 -0.65 14.15 -5.32
N GLY A 200 -1.42 13.39 -6.10
CA GLY A 200 -2.89 13.37 -6.02
C GLY A 200 -3.47 12.47 -4.95
N VAL A 201 -2.74 11.42 -4.52
CA VAL A 201 -3.28 10.27 -3.82
C VAL A 201 -2.96 10.23 -2.32
N ARG A 202 -3.66 9.33 -1.60
CA ARG A 202 -3.39 8.98 -0.19
C ARG A 202 -2.71 7.62 -0.06
N SER A 203 -2.85 6.76 -1.06
CA SER A 203 -2.22 5.45 -1.09
C SER A 203 -0.71 5.55 -0.98
N VAL A 204 -0.11 4.60 -0.28
CA VAL A 204 1.34 4.56 -0.07
C VAL A 204 1.95 3.61 -1.07
N ALA A 205 2.87 4.11 -1.88
CA ALA A 205 3.68 3.33 -2.80
C ALA A 205 4.62 2.42 -1.99
N LEU A 206 4.25 1.14 -1.82
CA LEU A 206 5.00 0.18 -1.00
C LEU A 206 6.24 -0.38 -1.71
N ASP A 207 6.39 -0.12 -3.00
CA ASP A 207 7.61 -0.41 -3.78
C ASP A 207 8.80 0.45 -3.35
N VAL A 208 8.55 1.63 -2.77
CA VAL A 208 9.58 2.47 -2.16
C VAL A 208 10.23 1.81 -0.93
N ILE A 209 9.56 0.83 -0.27
CA ILE A 209 10.04 0.19 0.97
C ILE A 209 10.73 -1.14 0.67
N PRO A 210 12.08 -1.22 0.75
CA PRO A 210 12.82 -2.48 0.55
C PRO A 210 12.43 -3.55 1.57
N SER A 211 12.22 -4.77 1.08
CA SER A 211 11.82 -5.92 1.91
C SER A 211 12.82 -6.25 3.03
N GLU A 212 14.08 -5.89 2.89
CA GLU A 212 15.15 -6.14 3.85
C GLU A 212 15.05 -5.32 5.14
N LEU A 213 14.31 -4.21 5.13
CA LEU A 213 14.08 -3.36 6.31
C LEU A 213 12.95 -3.88 7.20
N ILE A 214 12.18 -4.86 6.70
CA ILE A 214 10.93 -5.32 7.28
C ILE A 214 11.17 -6.56 8.15
N GLN A 215 10.67 -6.53 9.40
CA GLN A 215 10.64 -7.69 10.28
C GLN A 215 9.29 -8.42 10.24
N THR A 216 8.20 -7.68 10.11
CA THR A 216 6.84 -8.24 10.09
C THR A 216 5.93 -7.33 9.30
N LEU A 217 5.08 -7.91 8.47
CA LEU A 217 3.91 -7.27 7.86
C LEU A 217 2.66 -7.84 8.52
N GLU A 218 1.78 -6.96 8.96
CA GLU A 218 0.53 -7.31 9.65
C GLU A 218 -0.63 -6.61 8.93
N VAL A 219 -1.60 -7.38 8.44
CA VAL A 219 -2.79 -6.84 7.78
C VAL A 219 -3.99 -7.09 8.66
N SER A 220 -4.63 -6.03 9.11
CA SER A 220 -5.86 -6.08 9.90
C SER A 220 -7.06 -5.78 9.01
N LYS A 221 -8.00 -6.71 8.92
CA LYS A 221 -9.23 -6.60 8.12
C LYS A 221 -10.43 -6.15 8.94
N SER A 222 -10.33 -6.18 10.26
CA SER A 222 -11.25 -5.53 11.19
C SER A 222 -10.46 -4.60 12.12
N VAL A 223 -11.07 -3.52 12.58
CA VAL A 223 -10.42 -2.52 13.42
C VAL A 223 -10.92 -2.58 14.86
N THR A 224 -10.06 -2.15 15.79
CA THR A 224 -10.41 -1.88 17.19
C THR A 224 -10.41 -0.37 17.45
N PRO A 225 -11.08 0.15 18.48
CA PRO A 225 -11.21 1.59 18.71
C PRO A 225 -9.88 2.35 18.86
N ASP A 226 -8.80 1.67 19.23
CA ASP A 226 -7.45 2.24 19.41
C ASP A 226 -6.65 2.38 18.11
N MET A 227 -7.19 1.86 16.99
CA MET A 227 -6.64 2.02 15.64
C MET A 227 -7.23 3.27 14.96
N ASP A 228 -6.52 3.77 13.95
CA ASP A 228 -7.05 4.83 13.08
C ASP A 228 -8.23 4.30 12.26
N ALA A 229 -9.19 5.19 12.00
CA ALA A 229 -10.43 4.83 11.32
C ALA A 229 -10.30 4.80 9.79
N ASP A 230 -9.24 5.36 9.25
CA ASP A 230 -8.94 5.39 7.81
C ASP A 230 -8.60 3.97 7.29
N ALA A 231 -9.59 3.06 7.24
CA ALA A 231 -9.34 1.64 6.98
C ALA A 231 -10.57 0.91 6.45
N ILE A 232 -11.18 1.38 5.35
CA ILE A 232 -12.34 0.71 4.74
C ILE A 232 -11.96 -0.68 4.25
N GLY A 233 -10.90 -0.82 3.45
CA GLY A 233 -10.38 -2.12 3.07
C GLY A 233 -9.74 -2.84 4.25
N GLY A 234 -8.85 -2.16 4.94
CA GLY A 234 -8.11 -2.64 6.10
C GLY A 234 -6.92 -1.77 6.44
N SER A 235 -6.05 -2.26 7.33
CA SER A 235 -4.83 -1.57 7.74
C SER A 235 -3.62 -2.48 7.62
N VAL A 236 -2.56 -1.98 6.97
CA VAL A 236 -1.24 -2.62 6.87
C VAL A 236 -0.29 -1.98 7.88
N GLU A 237 0.33 -2.79 8.72
CA GLU A 237 1.37 -2.37 9.65
C GLU A 237 2.70 -3.01 9.25
N VAL A 238 3.68 -2.17 8.92
CA VAL A 238 5.07 -2.56 8.65
C VAL A 238 5.89 -2.38 9.93
N LYS A 239 6.47 -3.45 10.47
CA LYS A 239 7.32 -3.40 11.65
C LYS A 239 8.77 -3.63 11.26
N SER A 240 9.65 -2.70 11.61
CA SER A 240 11.09 -2.83 11.43
C SER A 240 11.75 -3.68 12.52
N VAL A 241 12.99 -4.13 12.29
CA VAL A 241 13.77 -5.00 13.19
C VAL A 241 14.07 -4.31 14.52
N SER A 242 14.01 -5.06 15.64
CA SER A 242 14.51 -4.66 16.96
C SER A 242 15.62 -5.58 17.42
N ALA A 243 16.57 -5.05 18.20
CA ALA A 243 17.63 -5.86 18.79
C ALA A 243 17.10 -6.92 19.78
N PHE A 244 15.94 -6.69 20.37
CA PHE A 244 15.30 -7.63 21.31
C PHE A 244 14.40 -8.68 20.63
N ASP A 245 14.29 -8.67 19.29
CA ASP A 245 13.66 -9.77 18.55
C ASP A 245 14.48 -11.05 18.60
N TYR A 246 15.78 -10.92 18.86
CA TYR A 246 16.75 -12.01 18.90
C TYR A 246 17.40 -12.11 20.27
N GLN A 247 17.77 -13.31 20.69
CA GLN A 247 18.48 -13.52 21.95
C GLN A 247 19.99 -13.30 21.83
N GLN A 248 20.52 -13.40 20.64
CA GLN A 248 21.95 -13.21 20.32
C GLN A 248 22.11 -12.11 19.28
N ASP A 249 23.30 -11.56 19.18
CA ASP A 249 23.64 -10.65 18.11
C ASP A 249 23.49 -11.36 16.77
N THR A 250 22.97 -10.64 15.78
CA THR A 250 22.81 -11.17 14.42
C THR A 250 23.46 -10.25 13.40
N ALA A 251 24.05 -10.83 12.38
CA ALA A 251 24.52 -10.10 11.21
C ALA A 251 24.11 -10.85 9.95
N LYS A 252 23.64 -10.13 8.95
CA LYS A 252 23.27 -10.68 7.64
C LYS A 252 23.83 -9.79 6.53
N LEU A 253 24.39 -10.42 5.50
CA LEU A 253 24.85 -9.75 4.29
C LEU A 253 24.31 -10.51 3.09
N THR A 254 23.68 -9.83 2.15
CA THR A 254 23.16 -10.40 0.91
C THR A 254 23.77 -9.66 -0.28
N LEU A 255 24.24 -10.43 -1.26
CA LEU A 255 24.72 -9.95 -2.55
C LEU A 255 23.88 -10.64 -3.63
N GLN A 256 23.34 -9.88 -4.58
CA GLN A 256 22.48 -10.40 -5.66
C GLN A 256 22.84 -9.73 -7.00
N ALA A 257 22.65 -10.47 -8.06
CA ALA A 257 22.56 -9.96 -9.43
C ALA A 257 21.19 -10.35 -10.01
N SER A 258 20.53 -9.41 -10.63
CA SER A 258 19.23 -9.56 -11.31
C SER A 258 19.41 -9.33 -12.80
N HIS A 259 18.84 -10.18 -13.65
CA HIS A 259 18.91 -10.08 -15.10
C HIS A 259 17.48 -10.01 -15.66
N ASN A 260 17.18 -8.96 -16.40
CA ASN A 260 15.91 -8.81 -17.12
C ASN A 260 16.11 -9.24 -18.57
N GLU A 261 15.23 -10.12 -19.05
CA GLU A 261 15.34 -10.74 -20.39
C GLU A 261 14.99 -9.76 -21.52
N LEU A 262 14.06 -8.83 -21.29
CA LEU A 262 13.58 -7.90 -22.32
C LEU A 262 14.69 -6.94 -22.78
N VAL A 263 15.44 -6.37 -21.83
CA VAL A 263 16.53 -5.41 -22.13
C VAL A 263 17.93 -6.02 -22.10
N ASP A 264 18.06 -7.33 -21.84
CA ASP A 264 19.34 -8.07 -21.72
C ASP A 264 20.37 -7.37 -20.78
N LYS A 265 19.89 -6.82 -19.64
CA LYS A 265 20.73 -6.11 -18.66
C LYS A 265 20.78 -6.84 -17.32
N THR A 266 21.87 -6.62 -16.61
CA THR A 266 22.11 -7.22 -15.29
C THR A 266 22.42 -6.16 -14.26
N SER A 267 21.65 -6.14 -13.19
CA SER A 267 21.66 -5.13 -12.13
C SER A 267 22.06 -5.71 -10.79
N PRO A 268 22.81 -4.99 -9.95
CA PRO A 268 23.29 -5.44 -8.66
C PRO A 268 22.32 -5.08 -7.53
N LYS A 269 22.35 -5.90 -6.45
CA LYS A 269 21.71 -5.60 -5.15
C LYS A 269 22.66 -5.96 -4.02
N VAL A 270 22.76 -5.10 -3.03
CA VAL A 270 23.53 -5.32 -1.80
C VAL A 270 22.69 -4.93 -0.60
N SER A 271 22.54 -5.84 0.37
CA SER A 271 21.86 -5.50 1.61
C SER A 271 22.55 -6.13 2.83
N GLY A 272 22.37 -5.48 3.96
CA GLY A 272 22.90 -5.97 5.22
C GLY A 272 22.08 -5.51 6.42
N SER A 273 22.08 -6.35 7.47
CA SER A 273 21.48 -5.98 8.75
C SER A 273 22.35 -6.45 9.91
N TYR A 274 22.28 -5.73 11.00
CA TYR A 274 23.03 -6.03 12.22
C TYR A 274 22.19 -5.70 13.43
N THR A 275 22.14 -6.62 14.41
CA THR A 275 21.54 -6.40 15.72
C THR A 275 22.55 -6.66 16.81
N HIS A 276 22.59 -5.79 17.81
CA HIS A 276 23.51 -5.91 18.93
C HIS A 276 22.82 -5.51 20.25
N ARG A 277 22.98 -6.36 21.25
CA ARG A 277 22.60 -6.07 22.62
C ARG A 277 23.83 -5.71 23.43
N PHE A 278 23.99 -4.44 23.75
CA PHE A 278 25.07 -3.98 24.64
C PHE A 278 24.96 -4.57 26.05
N ASN A 279 23.72 -4.77 26.49
CA ASN A 279 23.35 -5.40 27.75
C ASN A 279 21.85 -5.74 27.74
N GLU A 280 21.31 -6.23 28.84
CA GLU A 280 19.88 -6.56 28.99
C GLU A 280 18.95 -5.33 28.86
N SER A 281 19.49 -4.13 29.02
CA SER A 281 18.71 -2.89 29.03
C SER A 281 18.81 -2.09 27.73
N PHE A 282 19.85 -2.27 26.92
CA PHE A 282 20.06 -1.45 25.73
C PHE A 282 20.49 -2.27 24.51
N GLY A 283 19.79 -2.06 23.42
CA GLY A 283 20.06 -2.70 22.15
C GLY A 283 19.89 -1.78 20.95
N VAL A 284 20.56 -2.11 19.85
CA VAL A 284 20.52 -1.40 18.57
C VAL A 284 20.33 -2.41 17.44
N ALA A 285 19.46 -2.07 16.51
CA ALA A 285 19.32 -2.77 15.24
C ALA A 285 19.53 -1.79 14.09
N ALA A 286 20.26 -2.21 13.07
CA ALA A 286 20.48 -1.42 11.86
C ALA A 286 20.29 -2.30 10.62
N ALA A 287 19.76 -1.72 9.56
CA ALA A 287 19.64 -2.36 8.24
C ALA A 287 19.93 -1.32 7.15
N LEU A 288 20.54 -1.79 6.07
CA LEU A 288 20.86 -1.01 4.87
C LEU A 288 20.62 -1.90 3.65
N SER A 289 19.99 -1.35 2.63
CA SER A 289 19.78 -2.00 1.34
C SER A 289 20.03 -1.00 0.22
N TRP A 290 20.73 -1.43 -0.81
CA TRP A 290 20.85 -0.70 -2.06
C TRP A 290 20.59 -1.66 -3.21
N PHE A 291 19.78 -1.22 -4.16
CA PHE A 291 19.37 -2.02 -5.30
C PHE A 291 19.24 -1.12 -6.53
N GLU A 292 19.85 -1.52 -7.64
CA GLU A 292 19.67 -0.96 -8.97
C GLU A 292 18.95 -1.99 -9.83
N ARG A 293 18.03 -1.56 -10.66
CA ARG A 293 17.31 -2.40 -11.61
C ARG A 293 17.17 -1.68 -12.94
N ASP A 294 17.86 -2.20 -13.95
CA ASP A 294 17.64 -1.85 -15.34
C ASP A 294 16.60 -2.79 -15.94
N PHE A 295 15.56 -2.25 -16.51
CA PHE A 295 14.50 -2.99 -17.19
C PHE A 295 13.83 -2.11 -18.24
N GLY A 296 12.90 -2.66 -18.99
CA GLY A 296 12.14 -1.96 -20.02
C GLY A 296 10.72 -2.45 -20.06
N SER A 297 9.92 -1.76 -20.85
CA SER A 297 8.56 -2.14 -21.16
C SER A 297 8.28 -1.80 -22.62
N ASP A 298 7.80 -2.79 -23.36
CA ASP A 298 7.23 -2.60 -24.70
C ASP A 298 5.72 -2.48 -24.52
N ASN A 299 5.15 -1.38 -24.97
CA ASN A 299 3.75 -1.07 -24.74
C ASN A 299 3.06 -0.66 -26.05
N VAL A 300 1.78 -1.01 -26.20
CA VAL A 300 0.89 -0.49 -27.22
C VAL A 300 -0.46 -0.16 -26.61
N GLU A 301 -0.88 1.07 -26.76
CA GLU A 301 -2.15 1.59 -26.26
C GLU A 301 -3.05 2.04 -27.41
N SER A 302 -4.33 2.13 -27.15
CA SER A 302 -5.33 2.68 -28.05
C SER A 302 -6.41 3.38 -27.22
N ASN A 303 -6.94 4.48 -27.72
CA ASN A 303 -8.15 5.10 -27.16
C ASN A 303 -9.42 4.33 -27.55
N GLY A 304 -9.29 3.26 -28.33
CA GLY A 304 -10.38 2.40 -28.77
C GLY A 304 -11.19 2.96 -29.94
N ASP A 305 -10.90 4.15 -30.46
CA ASP A 305 -11.66 4.78 -31.54
C ASP A 305 -10.80 5.13 -32.76
N ASP A 306 -9.84 6.03 -32.63
CA ASP A 306 -9.06 6.57 -33.74
C ASP A 306 -7.57 6.73 -33.45
N GLU A 307 -7.07 6.24 -32.32
CA GLU A 307 -5.67 6.41 -31.93
C GLU A 307 -4.99 5.10 -31.53
N VAL A 308 -3.73 4.96 -31.90
CA VAL A 308 -2.81 3.94 -31.41
C VAL A 308 -1.48 4.56 -31.02
N GLU A 309 -1.02 4.27 -29.83
CA GLU A 309 0.30 4.67 -29.36
C GLU A 309 1.20 3.45 -29.16
N GLN A 310 2.42 3.49 -29.70
CA GLN A 310 3.49 2.53 -29.48
C GLN A 310 4.54 3.16 -28.58
N ARG A 311 4.86 2.54 -27.43
CA ARG A 311 5.81 3.06 -26.45
C ARG A 311 6.95 2.10 -26.18
N ASP A 312 8.18 2.61 -26.20
CA ASP A 312 9.41 1.94 -25.78
C ASP A 312 9.93 2.61 -24.51
N TYR A 313 9.97 1.87 -23.40
CA TYR A 313 10.47 2.36 -22.13
C TYR A 313 11.84 1.78 -21.80
N GLN A 314 12.78 2.65 -21.49
CA GLN A 314 14.10 2.31 -20.94
C GLN A 314 14.20 2.91 -19.53
N ILE A 315 14.24 2.04 -18.52
CA ILE A 315 14.09 2.45 -17.14
C ILE A 315 15.24 1.94 -16.30
N THR A 316 15.77 2.82 -15.45
CA THR A 316 16.71 2.46 -14.38
C THR A 316 16.11 2.90 -13.05
N ARG A 317 15.72 1.95 -12.21
CA ARG A 317 15.24 2.19 -10.86
C ARG A 317 16.33 1.93 -9.83
N GLU A 318 16.58 2.91 -8.97
CA GLU A 318 17.45 2.73 -7.81
C GLU A 318 16.64 2.80 -6.51
N ARG A 319 16.99 1.95 -5.54
CA ARG A 319 16.39 1.97 -4.20
C ARG A 319 17.49 1.97 -3.15
N LEU A 320 17.43 2.94 -2.25
CA LEU A 320 18.27 3.01 -1.06
C LEU A 320 17.38 2.97 0.17
N GLY A 321 17.55 1.97 1.03
CA GLY A 321 16.81 1.88 2.28
C GLY A 321 17.74 1.78 3.47
N ALA A 322 17.44 2.51 4.54
CA ALA A 322 18.16 2.47 5.80
C ALA A 322 17.21 2.51 7.00
N ALA A 323 17.49 1.70 8.01
CA ALA A 323 16.78 1.75 9.28
C ALA A 323 17.77 1.64 10.43
N VAL A 324 17.58 2.46 11.48
CA VAL A 324 18.33 2.38 12.73
C VAL A 324 17.36 2.49 13.89
N ASN A 325 17.34 1.48 14.73
CA ASN A 325 16.39 1.33 15.82
C ASN A 325 17.12 1.14 17.14
N PHE A 326 16.64 1.84 18.15
CA PHE A 326 17.17 1.79 19.50
C PHE A 326 16.08 1.32 20.46
N ASP A 327 16.43 0.43 21.37
CA ASP A 327 15.58 -0.03 22.46
C ASP A 327 16.30 0.19 23.79
N PHE A 328 15.61 0.79 24.76
CA PHE A 328 16.11 1.00 26.10
C PHE A 328 15.10 0.54 27.14
N ARG A 329 15.48 -0.45 27.94
CA ARG A 329 14.69 -1.12 28.97
C ARG A 329 15.42 -1.05 30.31
N PRO A 330 15.35 0.09 31.02
CA PRO A 330 16.09 0.27 32.29
C PRO A 330 15.67 -0.73 33.37
N ASP A 331 14.40 -1.14 33.33
CA ASP A 331 13.80 -2.11 34.23
C ASP A 331 12.58 -2.79 33.59
N PHE A 332 11.90 -3.68 34.31
CA PHE A 332 10.72 -4.42 33.81
C PHE A 332 9.49 -3.54 33.59
N ASN A 333 9.45 -2.36 34.22
CA ASN A 333 8.28 -1.48 34.18
C ASN A 333 8.41 -0.38 33.14
N ASN A 334 9.60 -0.18 32.58
CA ASN A 334 9.88 0.93 31.68
C ASN A 334 10.58 0.45 30.44
N GLN A 335 10.01 0.76 29.29
CA GLN A 335 10.62 0.55 27.97
C GLN A 335 10.53 1.84 27.18
N TYR A 336 11.58 2.14 26.43
CA TYR A 336 11.64 3.26 25.49
C TYR A 336 12.16 2.73 24.15
N PHE A 337 11.69 3.34 23.09
CA PHE A 337 12.18 3.03 21.75
C PHE A 337 12.35 4.29 20.90
N LEU A 338 13.29 4.21 19.98
CA LEU A 338 13.40 5.11 18.83
C LEU A 338 13.47 4.22 17.59
N ARG A 339 12.56 4.43 16.64
CA ARG A 339 12.49 3.73 15.37
C ARG A 339 12.68 4.75 14.26
N THR A 340 13.59 4.45 13.35
CA THR A 340 13.82 5.28 12.18
C THR A 340 13.81 4.42 10.93
N LEU A 341 13.26 4.96 9.86
CA LEU A 341 13.35 4.37 8.53
C LEU A 341 13.49 5.50 7.53
N TYR A 342 14.44 5.37 6.63
CA TYR A 342 14.61 6.18 5.44
C TYR A 342 14.57 5.27 4.23
N SER A 343 13.82 5.65 3.24
CA SER A 343 13.82 4.99 1.93
C SER A 343 13.81 6.03 0.83
N GLU A 344 14.59 5.79 -0.19
CA GLU A 344 14.67 6.58 -1.42
C GLU A 344 14.51 5.64 -2.61
N PHE A 345 13.63 6.03 -3.49
CA PHE A 345 13.36 5.39 -4.77
C PHE A 345 13.60 6.42 -5.86
N SER A 346 14.42 6.09 -6.84
CA SER A 346 14.65 6.94 -8.00
C SER A 346 14.31 6.16 -9.26
N ASP A 347 13.58 6.78 -10.15
CA ASP A 347 13.19 6.27 -11.47
C ASP A 347 13.78 7.20 -12.54
N ASP A 348 14.73 6.71 -13.32
CA ASP A 348 15.34 7.39 -14.47
C ASP A 348 14.79 6.75 -15.74
N GLU A 349 13.85 7.44 -16.37
CA GLU A 349 13.04 6.95 -17.49
C GLU A 349 13.37 7.71 -18.78
N PHE A 350 13.55 6.94 -19.85
CA PHE A 350 13.46 7.46 -21.20
C PHE A 350 12.40 6.69 -21.97
N ARG A 351 11.26 7.35 -22.26
CA ARG A 351 10.20 6.81 -23.10
C ARG A 351 10.31 7.42 -24.50
N GLN A 352 10.16 6.58 -25.50
CA GLN A 352 9.89 7.02 -26.88
C GLN A 352 8.51 6.52 -27.26
N ALA A 353 7.73 7.34 -27.97
CA ALA A 353 6.43 6.94 -28.46
C ALA A 353 6.22 7.31 -29.93
N ASN A 354 5.35 6.54 -30.57
CA ASN A 354 4.75 6.86 -31.85
C ASN A 354 3.25 6.92 -31.63
N VAL A 355 2.65 8.08 -31.73
CA VAL A 355 1.21 8.26 -31.67
C VAL A 355 0.66 8.36 -33.07
N PHE A 356 -0.33 7.55 -33.40
CA PHE A 356 -0.97 7.49 -34.71
C PHE A 356 -2.43 7.84 -34.58
N THR A 357 -2.84 8.97 -35.13
CA THR A 357 -4.24 9.40 -35.18
C THR A 357 -4.83 9.16 -36.55
N PHE A 358 -5.99 8.48 -36.62
CA PHE A 358 -6.62 8.03 -37.85
C PHE A 358 -7.88 8.87 -38.15
N ASP A 359 -7.70 10.07 -38.71
CA ASP A 359 -8.79 10.97 -39.14
C ASP A 359 -8.83 11.17 -40.68
N GLY A 360 -8.77 10.06 -41.40
CA GLY A 360 -8.92 10.10 -42.86
C GLY A 360 -7.83 10.92 -43.58
N GLU A 361 -8.24 12.09 -44.16
CA GLU A 361 -7.28 12.97 -44.85
C GLU A 361 -6.45 13.81 -43.87
N ASN A 362 -6.88 13.91 -42.60
CA ASN A 362 -6.21 14.65 -41.53
C ASN A 362 -5.45 13.75 -40.56
N SER A 363 -5.25 12.49 -40.94
CA SER A 363 -4.45 11.55 -40.08
C SER A 363 -3.04 12.07 -39.90
N GLU A 364 -2.55 11.94 -38.67
CA GLU A 364 -1.22 12.41 -38.29
C GLU A 364 -0.40 11.35 -37.52
N ILE A 365 0.89 11.57 -37.44
CA ILE A 365 1.79 10.76 -36.63
C ILE A 365 2.64 11.70 -35.78
N GLU A 366 2.68 11.41 -34.47
CA GLU A 366 3.63 12.07 -33.58
C GLU A 366 4.79 11.12 -33.25
N ARG A 367 5.96 11.71 -33.11
CA ARG A 367 7.16 11.07 -32.54
C ARG A 367 7.50 11.79 -31.25
N GLU A 368 7.26 11.11 -30.14
CA GLU A 368 7.47 11.68 -28.84
C GLU A 368 8.71 11.12 -28.14
N SER A 369 9.26 11.93 -27.25
CA SER A 369 10.21 11.48 -26.24
C SER A 369 9.92 12.09 -24.89
N LYS A 370 10.05 11.29 -23.83
CA LYS A 370 9.95 11.71 -22.43
C LYS A 370 11.27 11.35 -21.73
N ASP A 371 12.03 12.35 -21.32
CA ASP A 371 13.25 12.20 -20.53
C ASP A 371 13.00 12.73 -19.13
N ARG A 372 12.66 11.83 -18.19
CA ARG A 372 12.26 12.14 -16.84
C ARG A 372 13.15 11.44 -15.82
N LYS A 373 13.43 12.12 -14.71
CA LYS A 373 13.96 11.52 -13.50
C LYS A 373 13.08 11.90 -12.33
N GLU A 374 12.47 10.90 -11.72
CA GLU A 374 11.67 11.04 -10.51
C GLU A 374 12.44 10.50 -9.30
N THR A 375 12.32 11.14 -8.15
CA THR A 375 12.87 10.63 -6.89
C THR A 375 11.82 10.75 -5.80
N GLN A 376 11.44 9.61 -5.22
CA GLN A 376 10.53 9.54 -4.08
C GLN A 376 11.29 9.20 -2.81
N THR A 377 11.02 9.92 -1.72
CA THR A 377 11.63 9.64 -0.41
C THR A 377 10.58 9.42 0.66
N ILE A 378 10.85 8.53 1.61
CA ILE A 378 10.06 8.33 2.82
C ILE A 378 10.99 8.35 4.02
N LEU A 379 10.74 9.27 4.98
CA LEU A 379 11.43 9.32 6.26
C LEU A 379 10.43 9.17 7.40
N THR A 380 10.64 8.19 8.28
CA THR A 380 9.85 8.04 9.50
C THR A 380 10.72 8.05 10.74
N ILE A 381 10.26 8.74 11.78
CA ILE A 381 10.89 8.76 13.10
C ILE A 381 9.80 8.60 14.15
N ALA A 382 9.80 7.47 14.86
CA ALA A 382 8.91 7.17 15.96
C ALA A 382 9.69 7.07 17.26
N ALA A 383 9.35 7.88 18.25
CA ALA A 383 9.85 7.76 19.60
C ALA A 383 8.70 7.43 20.55
N GLY A 384 8.90 6.47 21.44
CA GLY A 384 7.81 6.08 22.32
C GLY A 384 8.28 5.36 23.57
N GLY A 385 7.32 5.01 24.43
CA GLY A 385 7.58 4.27 25.64
C GLY A 385 6.33 3.57 26.17
N GLU A 386 6.61 2.49 26.91
CA GLU A 386 5.62 1.72 27.67
C GLU A 386 6.01 1.75 29.14
N HIS A 387 5.10 2.13 29.99
CA HIS A 387 5.35 2.32 31.42
C HIS A 387 4.26 1.68 32.26
N GLN A 388 4.67 0.94 33.25
CA GLN A 388 3.75 0.47 34.27
C GLN A 388 3.86 1.32 35.52
N LEU A 389 2.75 1.92 35.90
CA LEU A 389 2.56 2.71 37.10
C LEU A 389 1.43 2.12 37.93
N ASP A 390 1.75 1.44 39.01
CA ASP A 390 0.80 0.68 39.83
C ASP A 390 -0.02 -0.31 38.98
N ASN A 391 -1.32 -0.08 38.84
CA ASN A 391 -2.24 -0.92 38.07
C ASN A 391 -2.55 -0.36 36.67
N TRP A 392 -1.75 0.58 36.17
CA TRP A 392 -1.89 1.17 34.86
C TRP A 392 -0.68 0.87 33.98
N ASP A 393 -0.94 0.41 32.76
CA ASP A 393 0.05 0.46 31.70
C ASP A 393 -0.22 1.72 30.87
N ILE A 394 0.82 2.53 30.66
CA ILE A 394 0.77 3.78 29.92
C ILE A 394 1.70 3.65 28.71
N ASN A 395 1.12 3.74 27.52
CA ASN A 395 1.86 3.71 26.26
C ASN A 395 1.77 5.09 25.60
N TRP A 396 2.88 5.60 25.11
CA TRP A 396 2.89 6.85 24.38
C TRP A 396 3.81 6.78 23.17
N GLN A 397 3.48 7.55 22.14
CA GLN A 397 4.27 7.64 20.92
C GLN A 397 4.22 9.05 20.36
N LEU A 398 5.38 9.54 19.92
CA LEU A 398 5.55 10.75 19.11
C LEU A 398 6.03 10.33 17.74
N GLY A 399 5.46 10.89 16.70
CA GLY A 399 5.73 10.55 15.32
C GLY A 399 6.05 11.74 14.44
N TYR A 400 6.97 11.54 13.54
CA TYR A 400 7.26 12.40 12.41
C TYR A 400 7.42 11.51 11.19
N ALA A 401 6.61 11.75 10.14
CA ALA A 401 6.72 11.10 8.85
C ALA A 401 6.74 12.18 7.76
N LYS A 402 7.59 12.02 6.79
CA LYS A 402 7.73 12.91 5.63
C LYS A 402 7.91 12.04 4.39
N SER A 403 7.21 12.39 3.34
CA SER A 403 7.41 11.85 2.00
C SER A 403 7.55 13.00 1.01
N ASP A 404 8.41 12.82 0.04
CA ASP A 404 8.63 13.78 -1.06
C ASP A 404 8.63 13.02 -2.38
N GLU A 405 8.22 13.71 -3.43
CA GLU A 405 8.43 13.37 -4.83
C GLU A 405 9.06 14.59 -5.50
N ASP A 406 10.17 14.39 -6.18
CA ASP A 406 10.97 15.41 -6.86
C ASP A 406 11.24 14.97 -8.29
N GLU A 407 10.70 15.70 -9.25
CA GLU A 407 10.86 15.49 -10.70
C GLU A 407 11.57 16.70 -11.33
N PRO A 408 12.86 16.89 -11.12
CA PRO A 408 13.56 18.07 -11.57
C PRO A 408 13.90 17.98 -13.06
N GLY A 409 13.42 18.91 -13.85
CA GLY A 409 13.87 19.16 -15.21
C GLY A 409 13.57 18.03 -16.21
N GLY A 410 12.38 17.50 -16.19
CA GLY A 410 11.84 16.64 -17.25
C GLY A 410 11.85 17.39 -18.59
N VAL A 411 12.18 16.71 -19.69
CA VAL A 411 12.18 17.30 -21.04
C VAL A 411 11.44 16.38 -21.98
N TYR A 412 10.42 16.91 -22.63
CA TYR A 412 9.55 16.19 -23.55
C TYR A 412 9.62 16.84 -24.91
N TYR A 413 9.63 16.06 -25.98
CA TYR A 413 9.63 16.53 -27.35
C TYR A 413 8.51 15.87 -28.11
N VAL A 414 7.78 16.65 -28.91
CA VAL A 414 6.76 16.20 -29.85
C VAL A 414 7.16 16.65 -31.25
N PHE A 415 7.25 15.70 -32.18
CA PHE A 415 7.48 15.97 -33.61
C PHE A 415 6.28 15.44 -34.38
N LYS A 416 5.71 16.21 -35.30
CA LYS A 416 4.49 15.88 -36.05
C LYS A 416 4.71 15.70 -37.52
N GLN A 417 3.88 14.84 -38.11
CA GLN A 417 3.81 14.60 -39.56
C GLN A 417 2.37 14.31 -39.95
N ASP A 418 1.82 15.05 -40.94
CA ASP A 418 0.57 14.67 -41.58
C ASP A 418 0.76 13.46 -42.48
N ASN A 419 -0.05 12.40 -42.32
CA ASN A 419 0.08 11.17 -43.11
C ASN A 419 -1.25 10.42 -43.24
N SER A 420 -1.98 10.71 -44.34
CA SER A 420 -3.27 10.07 -44.64
C SER A 420 -3.19 8.61 -45.11
N SER A 421 -1.98 8.02 -45.16
CA SER A 421 -1.77 6.64 -45.65
C SER A 421 -1.49 5.62 -44.55
N ILE A 422 -1.75 5.98 -43.29
CA ILE A 422 -1.66 5.05 -42.17
C ILE A 422 -3.01 4.38 -41.89
N SER A 423 -2.99 3.21 -41.29
CA SER A 423 -4.20 2.50 -40.86
C SER A 423 -3.88 1.44 -39.83
N ALA A 424 -4.80 1.12 -38.96
CA ALA A 424 -4.70 0.01 -38.00
C ALA A 424 -6.03 -0.74 -37.92
N ASP A 425 -5.96 -1.96 -37.39
CA ASP A 425 -7.13 -2.72 -36.91
C ASP A 425 -7.14 -2.60 -35.38
N LEU A 426 -8.07 -1.82 -34.84
CA LEU A 426 -8.16 -1.55 -33.39
C LEU A 426 -8.88 -2.67 -32.63
N ASP A 427 -9.60 -3.56 -33.34
CA ASP A 427 -10.28 -4.72 -32.76
C ASP A 427 -9.33 -5.91 -32.52
N THR A 428 -8.14 -5.64 -31.99
CA THR A 428 -7.12 -6.63 -31.70
C THR A 428 -6.35 -6.26 -30.42
N MET A 429 -5.97 -7.28 -29.64
CA MET A 429 -5.18 -7.11 -28.43
C MET A 429 -3.86 -6.33 -28.65
N LYS A 430 -3.24 -6.45 -29.83
CA LYS A 430 -1.99 -5.77 -30.23
C LYS A 430 -2.19 -5.05 -31.55
N PRO A 431 -2.77 -3.86 -31.57
CA PRO A 431 -2.96 -3.11 -32.80
C PRO A 431 -1.63 -2.95 -33.57
N GLN A 432 -1.65 -3.30 -34.83
CA GLN A 432 -0.49 -3.16 -35.72
C GLN A 432 -0.77 -2.04 -36.72
N VAL A 433 -0.01 -0.96 -36.64
CA VAL A 433 -0.13 0.15 -37.56
C VAL A 433 0.55 -0.19 -38.89
N GLN A 434 -0.19 -0.05 -39.99
CA GLN A 434 0.34 -0.14 -41.35
C GLN A 434 0.98 1.19 -41.70
N GLN A 435 2.29 1.25 -41.66
CA GLN A 435 3.11 2.43 -41.94
C GLN A 435 3.63 2.41 -43.36
N ASN A 436 3.59 3.54 -44.06
CA ASN A 436 4.23 3.74 -45.37
C ASN A 436 5.71 4.17 -45.22
N ALA A 437 6.41 4.42 -46.32
CA ALA A 437 7.81 4.84 -46.28
C ALA A 437 7.98 6.28 -45.69
N GLU A 438 6.98 7.12 -45.81
CA GLU A 438 6.99 8.49 -45.29
C GLU A 438 6.88 8.49 -43.77
N ALA A 439 6.03 7.63 -43.21
CA ALA A 439 5.91 7.43 -41.76
C ALA A 439 7.21 6.96 -41.07
N MET A 440 8.13 6.43 -41.83
CA MET A 440 9.46 5.96 -41.36
C MET A 440 10.59 6.98 -41.58
N ASP A 441 10.31 8.12 -42.19
CA ASP A 441 11.31 9.13 -42.56
C ASP A 441 11.27 10.31 -41.58
N LEU A 442 12.14 10.29 -40.58
CA LEU A 442 12.21 11.33 -39.52
C LEU A 442 12.50 12.73 -40.06
N SER A 443 12.94 12.87 -41.35
CA SER A 443 13.13 14.18 -41.97
C SER A 443 11.81 14.89 -42.33
N LEU A 444 10.68 14.16 -42.27
CA LEU A 444 9.34 14.67 -42.56
C LEU A 444 8.56 15.03 -41.26
N TYR A 445 9.18 14.82 -40.09
CA TYR A 445 8.58 15.16 -38.82
C TYR A 445 9.13 16.49 -38.33
N ASP A 446 8.33 17.54 -38.40
CA ASP A 446 8.68 18.85 -37.89
C ASP A 446 8.51 18.88 -36.35
N LEU A 447 9.37 19.62 -35.66
CA LEU A 447 9.24 19.85 -34.22
C LEU A 447 7.99 20.71 -33.96
N ASP A 448 7.10 20.22 -33.11
CA ASP A 448 5.83 20.86 -32.78
C ASP A 448 5.86 21.48 -31.37
N GLU A 449 6.31 20.70 -30.37
CA GLU A 449 6.32 21.15 -29.00
C GLU A 449 7.56 20.65 -28.24
N ILE A 450 8.01 21.44 -27.28
CA ILE A 450 8.91 21.01 -26.23
C ILE A 450 8.31 21.39 -24.88
N SER A 451 8.10 20.43 -23.99
CA SER A 451 7.75 20.71 -22.60
C SER A 451 8.93 20.50 -21.66
N TYR A 452 9.07 21.41 -20.70
CA TYR A 452 10.02 21.28 -19.61
C TYR A 452 9.29 21.33 -18.28
N GLU A 453 9.48 20.30 -17.45
CA GLU A 453 8.76 20.16 -16.19
C GLU A 453 9.71 20.12 -14.99
N ASP A 454 9.28 20.77 -13.92
CA ASP A 454 9.99 20.85 -12.62
C ASP A 454 8.93 20.72 -11.51
N ASN A 455 8.59 19.48 -11.14
CA ASN A 455 7.51 19.17 -10.22
C ASN A 455 8.04 18.76 -8.86
N TYR A 456 7.42 19.25 -7.79
CA TYR A 456 7.75 18.88 -6.42
C TYR A 456 6.50 18.67 -5.58
N THR A 457 6.41 17.50 -4.94
CA THR A 457 5.38 17.20 -3.96
C THR A 457 6.00 16.89 -2.61
N LYS A 458 5.40 17.41 -1.56
CA LYS A 458 5.82 17.15 -0.19
C LYS A 458 4.64 16.90 0.71
N ASP A 459 4.71 15.83 1.50
CA ASP A 459 3.67 15.44 2.44
C ASP A 459 4.29 15.16 3.82
N VAL A 460 3.85 15.86 4.85
CA VAL A 460 4.41 15.79 6.20
C VAL A 460 3.33 15.50 7.22
N GLU A 461 3.48 14.40 7.97
CA GLU A 461 2.62 14.09 9.11
C GLU A 461 3.41 14.15 10.43
N LYS A 462 2.81 14.79 11.43
CA LYS A 462 3.26 14.80 12.84
C LYS A 462 2.16 14.21 13.69
N SER A 463 2.52 13.33 14.62
CA SER A 463 1.53 12.67 15.45
C SER A 463 1.99 12.55 16.91
N ALA A 464 0.99 12.51 17.81
CA ALA A 464 1.18 12.20 19.22
C ALA A 464 0.04 11.31 19.70
N LYS A 465 0.38 10.19 20.34
CA LYS A 465 -0.57 9.19 20.86
C LYS A 465 -0.26 8.91 22.32
N ILE A 466 -1.31 8.69 23.13
CA ILE A 466 -1.20 8.20 24.50
C ILE A 466 -2.35 7.24 24.81
N ASP A 467 -2.02 6.08 25.39
CA ASP A 467 -2.95 5.05 25.79
C ASP A 467 -2.80 4.74 27.28
N PHE A 468 -3.93 4.55 27.96
CA PHE A 468 -3.99 4.10 29.35
C PHE A 468 -4.73 2.77 29.38
N ILE A 469 -4.09 1.76 29.95
CA ILE A 469 -4.59 0.39 29.99
C ILE A 469 -4.66 -0.05 31.45
N ARG A 470 -5.75 -0.71 31.83
CA ARG A 470 -5.95 -1.23 33.18
C ARG A 470 -6.70 -2.56 33.18
N SER A 471 -6.16 -3.53 33.87
CA SER A 471 -6.90 -4.77 34.19
C SER A 471 -8.07 -4.48 35.10
N VAL A 472 -9.24 -5.02 34.79
CA VAL A 472 -10.50 -4.83 35.55
C VAL A 472 -11.16 -6.18 35.78
N GLN A 473 -11.92 -6.28 36.91
CA GLN A 473 -12.75 -7.44 37.21
C GLN A 473 -14.20 -7.16 36.85
N LEU A 474 -14.78 -7.99 35.99
CA LEU A 474 -16.16 -7.87 35.48
C LEU A 474 -17.03 -8.98 36.10
N GLY A 475 -17.39 -8.84 37.37
CA GLY A 475 -18.02 -9.92 38.14
C GLY A 475 -17.00 -11.06 38.33
N ASP A 476 -17.33 -12.25 37.85
CA ASP A 476 -16.44 -13.42 37.90
C ASP A 476 -15.44 -13.49 36.76
N TYR A 477 -15.50 -12.56 35.80
CA TYR A 477 -14.71 -12.54 34.58
C TYR A 477 -13.59 -11.48 34.63
N ALA A 478 -12.49 -11.76 33.99
CA ALA A 478 -11.41 -10.81 33.81
C ALA A 478 -11.65 -9.93 32.57
N GLY A 479 -11.11 -8.74 32.62
CA GLY A 479 -11.17 -7.81 31.52
C GLY A 479 -10.04 -6.80 31.55
N GLU A 480 -10.01 -5.99 30.51
CA GLU A 480 -9.06 -4.88 30.36
C GLU A 480 -9.84 -3.65 29.87
N PHE A 481 -9.67 -2.55 30.56
CA PHE A 481 -10.20 -1.27 30.12
C PHE A 481 -9.05 -0.44 29.53
N LYS A 482 -9.21 -0.02 28.26
CA LYS A 482 -8.25 0.82 27.55
C LYS A 482 -8.93 2.07 27.04
N PHE A 483 -8.29 3.22 27.25
CA PHE A 483 -8.70 4.48 26.63
C PHE A 483 -7.48 5.30 26.26
N GLY A 484 -7.65 6.18 25.31
CA GLY A 484 -6.52 6.99 24.83
C GLY A 484 -6.95 8.09 23.88
N SER A 485 -5.96 8.81 23.41
CA SER A 485 -6.13 9.82 22.37
C SER A 485 -4.95 9.86 21.42
N LYS A 486 -5.22 10.30 20.17
CA LYS A 486 -4.22 10.54 19.14
C LYS A 486 -4.52 11.88 18.48
N TYR A 487 -3.48 12.65 18.22
CA TYR A 487 -3.55 13.84 17.37
C TYR A 487 -2.59 13.66 16.19
N ARG A 488 -3.08 13.97 14.98
CA ARG A 488 -2.32 13.96 13.74
C ARG A 488 -2.46 15.33 13.09
N SER A 489 -1.36 15.84 12.55
CA SER A 489 -1.36 17.05 11.71
C SER A 489 -0.59 16.71 10.43
N ARG A 490 -1.26 16.82 9.30
CA ARG A 490 -0.73 16.51 7.97
C ARG A 490 -0.81 17.73 7.07
N GLU A 491 0.21 17.95 6.28
CA GLU A 491 0.29 19.00 5.27
C GLU A 491 0.87 18.41 3.99
N LYS A 492 0.09 18.47 2.91
CA LYS A 492 0.50 18.08 1.56
C LYS A 492 0.56 19.32 0.69
N ASP A 493 1.71 19.52 0.05
CA ASP A 493 2.08 20.67 -0.76
C ASP A 493 2.54 20.16 -2.12
N ARG A 494 1.85 20.54 -3.20
CA ARG A 494 2.20 20.25 -4.58
C ARG A 494 2.52 21.56 -5.28
N ASP A 495 3.72 21.64 -5.83
CA ASP A 495 4.25 22.77 -6.60
C ASP A 495 4.68 22.24 -7.98
N SER A 496 3.97 22.67 -9.02
CA SER A 496 4.20 22.24 -10.41
C SER A 496 4.71 23.40 -11.22
N GLY A 497 5.81 23.19 -11.94
CA GLY A 497 6.39 24.12 -12.89
C GLY A 497 6.44 23.49 -14.27
N ILE A 498 5.47 23.81 -15.13
CA ILE A 498 5.34 23.29 -16.49
C ILE A 498 5.58 24.46 -17.46
N TYR A 499 6.51 24.27 -18.38
CA TYR A 499 6.94 25.28 -19.34
C TYR A 499 6.84 24.71 -20.76
N ILE A 500 5.89 25.19 -21.54
CA ILE A 500 5.57 24.74 -22.88
C ILE A 500 6.21 25.71 -23.88
N TYR A 501 6.94 25.19 -24.85
CA TYR A 501 7.55 25.93 -25.96
C TYR A 501 6.92 25.43 -27.26
N ASP A 502 6.32 26.31 -28.05
CA ASP A 502 5.55 25.99 -29.25
C ASP A 502 5.96 26.80 -30.48
N GLY A 503 7.07 27.52 -30.42
CA GLY A 503 7.51 28.38 -31.51
C GLY A 503 9.01 28.45 -31.73
N ASP A 504 9.37 29.08 -32.86
CA ASP A 504 10.75 29.25 -33.35
C ASP A 504 11.47 27.92 -33.68
N PHE A 505 10.73 26.92 -34.17
CA PHE A 505 11.23 25.57 -34.51
C PHE A 505 11.57 25.41 -36.01
N GLU A 506 11.57 26.48 -36.80
CA GLU A 506 11.71 26.42 -38.26
C GLU A 506 12.95 25.60 -38.72
N GLY A 507 12.69 24.49 -39.43
CA GLY A 507 13.70 23.61 -39.98
C GLY A 507 14.35 22.64 -38.99
N ILE A 508 13.75 22.49 -37.80
CA ILE A 508 14.12 21.44 -36.83
C ILE A 508 13.22 20.22 -37.08
N THR A 509 13.84 19.13 -37.52
CA THR A 509 13.13 17.88 -37.77
C THR A 509 13.67 16.73 -36.94
N GLY A 510 12.89 15.65 -36.82
CA GLY A 510 13.29 14.44 -36.10
C GLY A 510 14.61 13.81 -36.58
N GLU A 511 15.00 14.03 -37.89
CA GLU A 511 16.28 13.52 -38.43
C GLU A 511 17.49 14.04 -37.63
N ALA A 512 17.44 15.28 -37.14
CA ALA A 512 18.52 15.87 -36.33
C ALA A 512 18.82 15.09 -35.05
N PHE A 513 17.88 14.30 -34.58
CA PHE A 513 17.94 13.53 -33.34
C PHE A 513 17.81 12.03 -33.53
N ALA A 514 17.91 11.54 -34.77
CA ALA A 514 17.72 10.14 -35.08
C ALA A 514 18.71 9.24 -34.32
N ALA A 515 18.22 8.10 -33.87
CA ALA A 515 18.97 7.02 -33.26
C ALA A 515 18.60 5.69 -33.92
N ALA A 516 19.35 4.64 -33.59
CA ALA A 516 18.98 3.30 -34.03
C ALA A 516 17.56 2.94 -33.48
N GLN A 517 16.87 2.12 -34.28
CA GLN A 517 15.58 1.55 -33.87
C GLN A 517 15.71 0.90 -32.48
N PRO A 518 14.79 1.18 -31.52
CA PRO A 518 14.76 0.50 -30.24
C PRO A 518 14.46 -1.00 -30.43
N ASP A 519 14.86 -1.80 -29.46
CA ASP A 519 14.58 -3.24 -29.44
C ASP A 519 13.15 -3.49 -28.93
N TRP A 520 12.20 -3.06 -29.73
CA TRP A 520 10.76 -3.13 -29.43
C TRP A 520 10.13 -4.36 -30.13
N ASN A 521 9.44 -5.21 -29.34
CA ASN A 521 9.06 -6.56 -29.77
C ASN A 521 7.64 -6.69 -30.33
N ILE A 522 6.77 -5.67 -30.14
CA ILE A 522 5.35 -5.78 -30.50
C ILE A 522 5.09 -5.54 -32.00
N GLY A 523 6.02 -4.92 -32.72
CA GLY A 523 5.86 -4.66 -34.17
C GLY A 523 7.02 -3.87 -34.77
N ASN A 524 6.70 -2.88 -35.60
CA ASN A 524 7.71 -2.01 -36.25
C ASN A 524 7.64 -0.61 -35.63
N PHE A 525 8.67 -0.22 -34.88
CA PHE A 525 8.76 1.09 -34.24
C PHE A 525 9.37 2.16 -35.17
N GLY A 526 10.30 1.78 -36.06
CA GLY A 526 11.10 2.71 -36.84
C GLY A 526 12.34 3.20 -36.09
N ASP A 527 13.05 4.16 -36.72
CA ASP A 527 14.22 4.77 -36.09
C ASP A 527 13.82 5.50 -34.79
N GLY A 528 14.65 5.38 -33.76
CA GLY A 528 14.42 6.02 -32.46
C GLY A 528 14.96 7.45 -32.40
N LEU A 529 14.80 8.07 -31.25
CA LEU A 529 15.29 9.41 -30.92
C LEU A 529 16.45 9.32 -29.92
N ASN A 530 17.46 10.18 -30.05
CA ASN A 530 18.63 10.21 -29.18
C ASN A 530 18.42 11.09 -27.97
N ARG A 531 18.21 10.49 -26.78
CA ARG A 531 18.01 11.15 -25.49
C ARG A 531 19.00 12.29 -25.23
N GLY A 532 20.31 12.01 -25.39
CA GLY A 532 21.36 12.97 -25.10
C GLY A 532 21.41 14.15 -26.09
N ALA A 533 21.06 13.91 -27.37
CA ALA A 533 21.00 14.96 -28.38
C ALA A 533 19.80 15.89 -28.13
N LEU A 534 18.62 15.35 -27.78
CA LEU A 534 17.42 16.11 -27.43
C LEU A 534 17.67 17.02 -26.23
N ARG A 535 18.17 16.45 -25.13
CA ARG A 535 18.50 17.24 -23.91
C ARG A 535 19.56 18.31 -24.18
N SER A 536 20.63 17.99 -24.91
CA SER A 536 21.68 18.97 -25.27
C SER A 536 21.13 20.09 -26.16
N ASN A 537 20.20 19.76 -27.08
CA ASN A 537 19.53 20.76 -27.90
C ASN A 537 18.71 21.72 -27.07
N PHE A 538 17.87 21.20 -26.15
CA PHE A 538 17.06 22.01 -25.26
C PHE A 538 17.92 22.92 -24.38
N GLU A 539 18.93 22.38 -23.70
CA GLU A 539 19.83 23.15 -22.84
C GLU A 539 20.56 24.28 -23.60
N ALA A 540 20.93 24.03 -24.84
CA ALA A 540 21.64 25.02 -25.66
C ALA A 540 20.72 26.14 -26.20
N ASN A 541 19.45 25.83 -26.45
CA ASN A 541 18.54 26.70 -27.19
C ASN A 541 17.39 27.24 -26.35
N ARG A 542 17.13 26.76 -25.13
CA ARG A 542 16.02 27.11 -24.26
C ARG A 542 15.69 28.62 -24.24
N ASN A 543 16.71 29.49 -24.16
CA ASN A 543 16.52 30.93 -24.09
C ASN A 543 16.17 31.59 -25.44
N ALA A 544 16.19 30.84 -26.52
CA ALA A 544 15.85 31.32 -27.87
C ALA A 544 14.51 30.79 -28.35
N LEU A 545 13.95 29.78 -27.68
CA LEU A 545 12.65 29.21 -27.97
C LEU A 545 11.52 30.16 -27.51
N GLU A 546 10.41 30.16 -28.21
CA GLU A 546 9.20 30.88 -27.83
C GLU A 546 8.45 30.10 -26.77
N LEU A 547 8.18 30.74 -25.63
CA LEU A 547 7.44 30.14 -24.53
C LEU A 547 5.94 30.42 -24.73
N ALA A 548 5.12 29.41 -24.75
CA ALA A 548 3.65 29.51 -24.61
C ALA A 548 3.32 29.96 -23.17
N GLU A 549 3.45 31.27 -22.91
CA GLU A 549 3.38 31.80 -21.53
C GLU A 549 2.00 31.47 -20.89
N LEU A 550 0.92 31.57 -21.64
CA LEU A 550 -0.47 31.38 -21.14
C LEU A 550 -0.71 29.89 -20.78
N ASN A 551 -0.40 28.99 -21.70
CA ASN A 551 -0.58 27.55 -21.47
C ASN A 551 0.34 27.06 -20.32
N SER A 552 1.58 27.51 -20.29
CA SER A 552 2.51 27.23 -19.20
C SER A 552 1.98 27.70 -17.83
N GLU A 553 1.31 28.88 -17.81
CA GLU A 553 0.72 29.42 -16.59
C GLU A 553 -0.52 28.64 -16.15
N VAL A 554 -1.36 28.20 -17.07
CA VAL A 554 -2.56 27.38 -16.80
C VAL A 554 -2.15 26.05 -16.18
N GLU A 555 -1.25 25.33 -16.84
CA GLU A 555 -0.78 24.01 -16.39
C GLU A 555 -0.08 24.09 -15.03
N SER A 556 0.83 25.04 -14.84
CA SER A 556 1.56 25.20 -13.57
C SER A 556 0.64 25.57 -12.41
N ASN A 557 -0.20 26.57 -12.59
CA ASN A 557 -1.05 27.08 -11.51
C ASN A 557 -2.25 26.17 -11.23
N GLY A 558 -2.80 25.53 -12.25
CA GLY A 558 -3.91 24.57 -12.13
C GLY A 558 -3.52 23.32 -11.36
N ALA A 559 -2.29 22.85 -11.53
CA ALA A 559 -1.80 21.66 -10.85
C ALA A 559 -1.31 21.91 -9.42
N SER A 560 -1.12 23.16 -8.97
CA SER A 560 -0.51 23.51 -7.69
C SER A 560 -1.53 23.72 -6.56
N TYR A 561 -1.33 23.07 -5.40
CA TYR A 561 -2.22 23.23 -4.23
C TYR A 561 -1.55 22.86 -2.91
N VAL A 562 -2.12 23.34 -1.79
CA VAL A 562 -1.73 22.96 -0.42
C VAL A 562 -2.95 22.49 0.36
N ASN A 563 -2.92 21.25 0.83
CA ASN A 563 -3.93 20.66 1.70
C ASN A 563 -3.40 20.45 3.12
N LYS A 564 -4.20 20.80 4.14
CA LYS A 564 -3.86 20.62 5.57
C LYS A 564 -4.97 19.90 6.30
N GLU A 565 -4.60 18.92 7.11
CA GLU A 565 -5.52 18.15 7.95
C GLU A 565 -5.02 18.12 9.39
N GLY A 566 -5.91 18.50 10.32
CA GLY A 566 -5.74 18.29 11.75
C GLY A 566 -6.75 17.26 12.24
N ILE A 567 -6.31 16.08 12.71
CA ILE A 567 -7.18 14.99 13.13
C ILE A 567 -6.98 14.74 14.62
N PHE A 568 -8.01 15.02 15.42
CA PHE A 568 -8.07 14.65 16.82
C PHE A 568 -8.94 13.41 17.00
N ALA A 569 -8.40 12.40 17.67
CA ALA A 569 -9.11 11.18 18.01
C ALA A 569 -9.06 10.89 19.51
N ALA A 570 -10.17 10.39 20.04
CA ALA A 570 -10.26 9.85 21.41
C ALA A 570 -11.07 8.56 21.39
N TYR A 571 -10.70 7.59 22.21
CA TYR A 571 -11.40 6.32 22.25
C TYR A 571 -11.46 5.72 23.66
N ALA A 572 -12.41 4.81 23.84
CA ALA A 572 -12.49 3.93 25.00
C ALA A 572 -12.96 2.55 24.56
N MET A 573 -12.33 1.50 25.08
CA MET A 573 -12.69 0.12 24.79
C MET A 573 -12.56 -0.76 26.03
N LEU A 574 -13.31 -1.84 26.01
CA LEU A 574 -13.33 -2.89 27.03
C LEU A 574 -13.05 -4.22 26.36
N THR A 575 -12.06 -4.94 26.88
CA THR A 575 -11.85 -6.35 26.57
C THR A 575 -12.40 -7.18 27.74
N ALA A 576 -13.15 -8.23 27.45
CA ALA A 576 -13.71 -9.12 28.44
C ALA A 576 -13.49 -10.58 28.05
N ASP A 577 -12.92 -11.38 28.95
CA ASP A 577 -12.71 -12.80 28.81
C ASP A 577 -13.82 -13.58 29.55
N ILE A 578 -14.83 -14.05 28.80
CA ILE A 578 -16.02 -14.73 29.29
C ILE A 578 -15.92 -16.20 28.90
N ASP A 579 -15.34 -17.04 29.77
CA ASP A 579 -15.04 -18.44 29.51
C ASP A 579 -14.20 -18.61 28.21
N ALA A 580 -14.81 -19.16 27.16
CA ALA A 580 -14.18 -19.36 25.85
C ALA A 580 -14.38 -18.18 24.89
N LEU A 581 -15.14 -17.18 25.29
CA LEU A 581 -15.46 -16.00 24.49
C LEU A 581 -14.64 -14.80 24.96
N ARG A 582 -13.86 -14.22 24.07
CA ARG A 582 -13.23 -12.91 24.24
C ARG A 582 -13.98 -11.86 23.44
N VAL A 583 -14.35 -10.78 24.08
CA VAL A 583 -15.08 -9.65 23.50
C VAL A 583 -14.21 -8.42 23.60
N VAL A 584 -13.99 -7.75 22.50
CA VAL A 584 -13.38 -6.40 22.46
C VAL A 584 -14.40 -5.45 21.87
N ALA A 585 -14.87 -4.50 22.67
CA ALA A 585 -15.89 -3.56 22.23
C ALA A 585 -15.58 -2.14 22.70
N GLY A 586 -15.86 -1.16 21.88
CA GLY A 586 -15.68 0.23 22.25
C GLY A 586 -16.12 1.22 21.20
N LEU A 587 -15.73 2.45 21.42
CA LEU A 587 -16.13 3.59 20.60
C LEU A 587 -14.92 4.51 20.39
N ARG A 588 -14.76 4.95 19.17
CA ARG A 588 -13.80 5.97 18.76
C ARG A 588 -14.55 7.22 18.30
N TYR A 589 -14.07 8.36 18.68
CA TYR A 589 -14.46 9.66 18.15
C TYR A 589 -13.30 10.25 17.37
N GLU A 590 -13.55 10.72 16.16
CA GLU A 590 -12.60 11.50 15.37
C GLU A 590 -13.20 12.84 14.97
N LYS A 591 -12.43 13.91 15.11
CA LYS A 591 -12.72 15.22 14.54
C LYS A 591 -11.60 15.62 13.60
N THR A 592 -11.97 16.04 12.40
CA THR A 592 -11.04 16.54 11.37
C THR A 592 -11.32 18.02 11.12
N ASP A 593 -10.26 18.81 11.15
CA ASP A 593 -10.22 20.17 10.66
C ASP A 593 -9.41 20.15 9.36
N PHE A 594 -10.02 20.50 8.22
CA PHE A 594 -9.42 20.46 6.89
C PHE A 594 -9.39 21.87 6.29
N SER A 595 -8.29 22.20 5.61
CA SER A 595 -8.17 23.41 4.80
C SER A 595 -7.42 23.15 3.51
N THR A 596 -7.80 23.80 2.44
CA THR A 596 -7.16 23.72 1.14
C THR A 596 -6.97 25.11 0.54
N THR A 597 -5.86 25.26 -0.17
CA THR A 597 -5.48 26.51 -0.85
C THR A 597 -4.96 26.17 -2.24
N GLY A 598 -5.42 26.85 -3.23
CA GLY A 598 -4.98 26.71 -4.62
C GLY A 598 -5.50 27.86 -5.48
N MET A 599 -5.70 27.61 -6.76
CA MET A 599 -6.05 28.63 -7.73
C MET A 599 -7.28 28.25 -8.56
N ARG A 600 -8.07 29.23 -8.89
CA ARG A 600 -8.94 29.20 -10.06
C ARG A 600 -8.18 29.85 -11.19
N VAL A 601 -7.89 29.11 -12.24
CA VAL A 601 -7.20 29.54 -13.44
C VAL A 601 -8.22 29.52 -14.58
N GLU A 602 -8.40 30.64 -15.27
CA GLU A 602 -9.31 30.75 -16.40
C GLU A 602 -8.53 31.23 -17.61
N LEU A 603 -8.38 30.37 -18.62
CA LEU A 603 -7.87 30.71 -19.94
C LEU A 603 -9.03 31.26 -20.77
N VAL A 604 -8.86 32.43 -21.34
CA VAL A 604 -9.83 33.05 -22.22
C VAL A 604 -9.20 33.31 -23.58
N GLU A 605 -9.66 32.59 -24.58
CA GLU A 605 -9.28 32.75 -25.98
C GLU A 605 -10.49 33.23 -26.78
N ASN A 606 -10.39 34.35 -27.46
CA ASN A 606 -11.51 34.93 -28.18
C ASN A 606 -11.06 35.50 -29.53
N GLU A 607 -11.23 34.73 -30.58
CA GLU A 607 -10.88 35.10 -31.93
C GLU A 607 -11.69 36.34 -32.42
N GLN A 608 -12.95 36.54 -31.98
CA GLN A 608 -13.77 37.69 -32.36
C GLN A 608 -13.20 39.02 -31.87
N THR A 609 -12.54 39.00 -30.72
CA THR A 609 -12.01 40.21 -30.06
C THR A 609 -10.50 40.29 -30.06
N ASP A 610 -9.80 39.26 -30.57
CA ASP A 610 -8.35 39.11 -30.53
C ASP A 610 -7.81 39.25 -29.09
N VAL A 611 -8.45 38.53 -28.15
CA VAL A 611 -8.08 38.50 -26.72
C VAL A 611 -7.67 37.12 -26.34
N GLU A 612 -6.45 37.01 -25.80
CA GLU A 612 -5.95 35.82 -25.13
C GLU A 612 -5.40 36.26 -23.76
N GLU A 613 -5.94 35.70 -22.69
CA GLU A 613 -5.50 36.02 -21.33
C GLU A 613 -5.73 34.89 -20.33
N VAL A 614 -4.88 34.78 -19.31
CA VAL A 614 -5.06 33.90 -18.15
C VAL A 614 -5.45 34.75 -16.93
N ILE A 615 -6.54 34.34 -16.28
CA ILE A 615 -7.06 35.01 -15.09
C ILE A 615 -6.85 34.10 -13.89
N ASN A 616 -5.91 34.42 -13.02
CA ASN A 616 -5.64 33.70 -11.79
C ASN A 616 -6.39 34.30 -10.60
N THR A 617 -7.18 33.50 -9.92
CA THR A 617 -7.90 33.89 -8.70
C THR A 617 -7.59 32.93 -7.57
N PRO A 618 -6.95 33.36 -6.47
CA PRO A 618 -6.73 32.50 -5.31
C PRO A 618 -8.04 31.95 -4.76
N TRP A 619 -8.08 30.62 -4.54
CA TRP A 619 -9.21 29.93 -3.97
C TRP A 619 -8.81 29.20 -2.69
N ASN A 620 -9.60 29.37 -1.62
CA ASN A 620 -9.37 28.73 -0.33
C ASN A 620 -10.69 28.18 0.19
N SER A 621 -10.63 27.01 0.81
CA SER A 621 -11.77 26.43 1.52
C SER A 621 -11.33 25.81 2.84
N ASP A 622 -12.18 25.96 3.86
CA ASP A 622 -11.99 25.40 5.19
C ASP A 622 -13.26 24.65 5.60
N ARG A 623 -13.12 23.47 6.20
CA ARG A 623 -14.24 22.72 6.77
C ARG A 623 -13.85 21.89 7.96
N ASP A 624 -14.81 21.50 8.79
CA ASP A 624 -14.65 20.54 9.85
C ASP A 624 -15.79 19.50 9.84
N TYR A 625 -15.46 18.29 10.29
CA TYR A 625 -16.42 17.20 10.46
C TYR A 625 -16.00 16.25 11.57
N ASP A 626 -16.96 15.50 12.12
CA ASP A 626 -16.68 14.52 13.17
C ASP A 626 -17.49 13.22 13.01
N TYR A 627 -16.90 12.12 13.48
CA TYR A 627 -17.48 10.79 13.43
C TYR A 627 -17.41 10.05 14.76
N TRP A 628 -18.43 9.25 15.02
CA TRP A 628 -18.48 8.30 16.12
C TRP A 628 -18.49 6.88 15.57
N LEU A 629 -17.43 6.12 15.83
CA LEU A 629 -17.09 4.87 15.16
C LEU A 629 -17.09 3.72 16.17
N PRO A 630 -18.22 3.02 16.34
CA PRO A 630 -18.31 1.82 17.18
C PRO A 630 -17.58 0.64 16.55
N SER A 631 -17.01 -0.21 17.41
CA SER A 631 -16.38 -1.45 16.99
C SER A 631 -16.59 -2.55 18.03
N VAL A 632 -16.90 -3.74 17.54
CA VAL A 632 -17.04 -4.95 18.35
C VAL A 632 -16.34 -6.09 17.62
N ASN A 633 -15.34 -6.69 18.26
CA ASN A 633 -14.65 -7.87 17.81
C ASN A 633 -14.87 -9.03 18.80
N LEU A 634 -15.21 -10.19 18.30
CA LEU A 634 -15.49 -11.40 19.05
C LEU A 634 -14.53 -12.51 18.65
N ARG A 635 -13.94 -13.17 19.63
CA ARG A 635 -13.16 -14.41 19.43
C ARG A 635 -13.70 -15.49 20.35
N TYR A 636 -14.11 -16.61 19.79
CA TYR A 636 -14.61 -17.75 20.52
C TYR A 636 -13.74 -18.98 20.28
N ASP A 637 -13.00 -19.40 21.31
CA ASP A 637 -12.15 -20.58 21.29
C ASP A 637 -13.02 -21.82 21.53
N LEU A 638 -13.61 -22.36 20.42
CA LEU A 638 -14.52 -23.54 20.50
C LEU A 638 -13.81 -24.75 21.14
N ASN A 639 -12.53 -24.89 20.86
CA ASN A 639 -11.59 -25.80 21.48
C ASN A 639 -10.15 -25.36 21.11
N ASP A 640 -9.13 -26.08 21.60
CA ASP A 640 -7.70 -25.78 21.37
C ASP A 640 -7.30 -25.70 19.88
N LYS A 641 -8.16 -26.15 18.96
CA LYS A 641 -7.87 -26.21 17.52
C LYS A 641 -8.78 -25.38 16.66
N VAL A 642 -9.90 -24.91 17.18
CA VAL A 642 -10.91 -24.19 16.38
C VAL A 642 -11.23 -22.87 17.05
N VAL A 643 -11.02 -21.79 16.31
CA VAL A 643 -11.34 -20.41 16.70
C VAL A 643 -12.41 -19.89 15.74
N LEU A 644 -13.46 -19.32 16.30
CA LEU A 644 -14.49 -18.57 15.57
C LEU A 644 -14.30 -17.09 15.84
N ARG A 645 -14.42 -16.25 14.82
CA ARG A 645 -14.36 -14.80 14.97
C ARG A 645 -15.57 -14.15 14.34
N GLY A 646 -15.99 -13.02 14.92
CA GLY A 646 -17.00 -12.14 14.37
C GLY A 646 -16.61 -10.69 14.63
N ALA A 647 -16.86 -9.79 13.70
CA ALA A 647 -16.63 -8.38 13.89
C ALA A 647 -17.76 -7.55 13.28
N TYR A 648 -18.07 -6.45 13.95
CA TYR A 648 -18.81 -5.33 13.42
C TYR A 648 -18.01 -4.06 13.68
N THR A 649 -17.68 -3.32 12.62
CA THR A 649 -16.90 -2.11 12.74
C THR A 649 -17.43 -1.03 11.81
N GLN A 650 -17.44 0.22 12.30
CA GLN A 650 -17.61 1.38 11.43
C GLN A 650 -16.25 2.03 11.19
N THR A 651 -15.97 2.32 9.92
CA THR A 651 -14.72 2.93 9.45
C THR A 651 -15.04 4.06 8.48
N ILE A 652 -14.07 4.95 8.30
CA ILE A 652 -14.15 6.00 7.28
C ILE A 652 -12.91 5.92 6.37
N ALA A 653 -12.97 6.61 5.24
CA ALA A 653 -11.77 6.99 4.50
C ALA A 653 -11.97 8.39 3.92
N ARG A 654 -10.91 9.16 3.89
CA ARG A 654 -10.94 10.51 3.33
C ARG A 654 -10.71 10.46 1.83
N PRO A 655 -11.39 11.33 1.03
CA PRO A 655 -11.17 11.40 -0.42
C PRO A 655 -9.70 11.69 -0.77
N LYS A 656 -9.30 11.42 -2.00
CA LYS A 656 -7.96 11.74 -2.50
C LYS A 656 -7.66 13.23 -2.30
N PHE A 657 -6.38 13.60 -2.21
CA PHE A 657 -6.02 15.00 -2.01
C PHE A 657 -6.36 15.88 -3.19
N VAL A 658 -6.23 15.37 -4.41
CA VAL A 658 -6.64 16.09 -5.62
C VAL A 658 -8.15 16.34 -5.63
N ASP A 659 -8.96 15.35 -5.25
CA ASP A 659 -10.43 15.49 -5.29
C ASP A 659 -10.94 16.61 -4.37
N VAL A 660 -10.27 16.83 -3.23
CA VAL A 660 -10.64 17.88 -2.25
C VAL A 660 -9.81 19.15 -2.36
N ALA A 661 -8.90 19.23 -3.33
CA ALA A 661 -8.08 20.41 -3.53
C ALA A 661 -8.90 21.60 -4.07
N ALA A 662 -8.51 22.80 -3.66
CA ALA A 662 -9.12 24.04 -4.14
C ALA A 662 -8.48 24.44 -5.47
N PHE A 663 -8.78 23.71 -6.56
CA PHE A 663 -8.34 24.07 -7.90
C PHE A 663 -9.54 24.11 -8.86
N GLN A 664 -9.47 24.99 -9.84
CA GLN A 664 -10.37 25.05 -10.99
C GLN A 664 -9.54 25.46 -12.19
N ILE A 665 -9.52 24.63 -13.22
CA ILE A 665 -9.00 24.95 -14.55
C ILE A 665 -10.20 25.17 -15.43
N ILE A 666 -10.31 26.36 -16.02
CA ILE A 666 -11.45 26.76 -16.85
C ILE A 666 -10.91 27.23 -18.18
N GLU A 667 -11.42 26.68 -19.25
CA GLU A 667 -11.13 27.09 -20.60
C GLU A 667 -12.37 27.73 -21.22
N THR A 668 -12.22 28.90 -21.83
CA THR A 668 -13.27 29.62 -22.54
C THR A 668 -12.75 30.00 -23.93
N LYS A 669 -13.14 29.23 -24.94
CA LYS A 669 -12.71 29.44 -26.32
C LYS A 669 -13.86 29.99 -27.17
N THR A 670 -13.61 31.07 -27.91
CA THR A 670 -14.56 31.62 -28.87
C THR A 670 -13.93 31.55 -30.24
N GLU A 671 -14.44 30.69 -31.09
CA GLU A 671 -13.92 30.36 -32.41
C GLU A 671 -14.91 30.75 -33.52
N GLU A 672 -14.39 30.95 -34.71
CA GLU A 672 -15.20 31.25 -35.90
C GLU A 672 -15.82 29.96 -36.47
N ASP A 673 -17.14 29.83 -36.47
CA ASP A 673 -17.90 28.76 -37.12
C ASP A 673 -18.70 29.32 -38.31
N GLY A 674 -18.07 29.32 -39.49
CA GLY A 674 -18.63 29.85 -40.73
C GLY A 674 -18.82 31.37 -40.69
N ASP A 675 -20.04 31.84 -40.58
CA ASP A 675 -20.37 33.27 -40.46
C ASP A 675 -20.66 33.69 -38.98
N ASN A 676 -20.51 32.77 -38.00
CA ASN A 676 -20.83 33.03 -36.60
C ASN A 676 -19.61 32.75 -35.72
N PHE A 677 -19.68 33.18 -34.48
CA PHE A 677 -18.75 32.79 -33.43
C PHE A 677 -19.48 31.88 -32.46
N VAL A 678 -18.82 30.78 -32.07
CA VAL A 678 -19.28 29.84 -31.04
C VAL A 678 -18.33 29.95 -29.88
N THR A 679 -18.86 30.00 -28.66
CA THR A 679 -18.07 29.98 -27.43
C THR A 679 -18.28 28.64 -26.74
N VAL A 680 -17.20 27.90 -26.49
CA VAL A 680 -17.17 26.67 -25.74
C VAL A 680 -16.54 26.99 -24.39
N ARG A 681 -17.10 26.44 -23.30
CA ARG A 681 -16.60 26.60 -21.94
C ARG A 681 -16.50 25.26 -21.25
N GLU A 682 -15.32 24.90 -20.88
CA GLU A 682 -15.01 23.63 -20.23
C GLU A 682 -14.29 23.88 -18.88
N ALA A 683 -14.42 22.95 -17.94
CA ALA A 683 -13.73 23.08 -16.67
C ALA A 683 -13.40 21.72 -16.04
N GLU A 684 -12.22 21.62 -15.43
CA GLU A 684 -11.84 20.57 -14.49
C GLU A 684 -11.70 21.18 -13.09
N VAL A 685 -12.37 20.59 -12.10
CA VAL A 685 -12.47 21.23 -10.79
C VAL A 685 -12.38 20.22 -9.63
N GLY A 686 -11.66 20.58 -8.58
CA GLY A 686 -11.73 19.87 -7.31
C GLY A 686 -12.99 20.22 -6.51
N ASN A 687 -13.31 19.43 -5.49
CA ASN A 687 -14.48 19.63 -4.63
C ASN A 687 -14.13 19.57 -3.13
N PRO A 688 -13.79 20.70 -2.51
CA PRO A 688 -13.49 20.75 -1.07
C PRO A 688 -14.65 20.32 -0.15
N GLU A 689 -15.88 20.22 -0.65
CA GLU A 689 -17.07 19.86 0.13
C GLU A 689 -17.35 18.34 0.17
N LEU A 690 -16.53 17.51 -0.48
CA LEU A 690 -16.67 16.05 -0.49
C LEU A 690 -16.68 15.49 0.92
N GLN A 691 -17.68 14.68 1.24
CA GLN A 691 -17.74 13.96 2.51
C GLN A 691 -16.80 12.74 2.47
N PRO A 692 -16.21 12.36 3.59
CA PRO A 692 -15.50 11.08 3.69
C PRO A 692 -16.40 9.90 3.36
N TYR A 693 -15.81 8.85 2.79
CA TYR A 693 -16.46 7.56 2.67
C TYR A 693 -16.77 7.03 4.08
N GLU A 694 -17.94 6.43 4.27
CA GLU A 694 -18.34 5.76 5.50
C GLU A 694 -18.59 4.29 5.20
N SER A 695 -18.14 3.38 6.07
CA SER A 695 -18.36 1.95 5.86
C SER A 695 -18.85 1.24 7.12
N ASP A 696 -19.94 0.48 6.97
CA ASP A 696 -20.40 -0.53 7.90
C ASP A 696 -19.85 -1.89 7.50
N ASN A 697 -19.02 -2.50 8.33
CA ASN A 697 -18.32 -3.74 8.04
C ASN A 697 -18.81 -4.87 8.96
N PHE A 698 -19.12 -6.03 8.37
CA PHE A 698 -19.48 -7.26 9.07
C PHE A 698 -18.56 -8.40 8.61
N ASP A 699 -17.93 -9.04 9.55
CA ASP A 699 -16.99 -10.11 9.30
C ASP A 699 -17.30 -11.33 10.17
N LEU A 700 -17.17 -12.54 9.58
CA LEU A 700 -17.26 -13.81 10.27
C LEU A 700 -16.13 -14.72 9.77
N SER A 701 -15.45 -15.42 10.66
CA SER A 701 -14.45 -16.40 10.24
C SER A 701 -14.41 -17.64 11.15
N VAL A 702 -13.97 -18.73 10.58
CA VAL A 702 -13.61 -19.96 11.27
C VAL A 702 -12.18 -20.35 10.92
N GLU A 703 -11.38 -20.62 11.93
CA GLU A 703 -9.98 -21.00 11.80
C GLU A 703 -9.78 -22.36 12.47
N TYR A 704 -9.22 -23.31 11.73
CA TYR A 704 -8.87 -24.64 12.24
C TYR A 704 -7.37 -24.85 12.20
N TYR A 705 -6.79 -25.16 13.36
CA TYR A 705 -5.37 -25.39 13.61
C TYR A 705 -5.12 -26.88 13.83
N PRO A 706 -4.80 -27.67 12.78
CA PRO A 706 -4.74 -29.14 12.85
C PRO A 706 -3.54 -29.72 13.62
N GLY A 707 -2.82 -28.88 14.36
CA GLY A 707 -1.57 -29.26 15.06
C GLY A 707 -0.35 -29.10 14.15
N ALA A 708 0.86 -29.17 14.72
CA ALA A 708 2.11 -28.77 14.09
C ALA A 708 2.00 -27.35 13.48
N ILE A 709 2.66 -27.06 12.36
CA ILE A 709 2.58 -25.75 11.70
C ILE A 709 1.51 -25.86 10.59
N GLY A 710 0.35 -25.24 10.80
CA GLY A 710 -0.70 -25.19 9.79
C GLY A 710 -2.00 -24.52 10.26
N VAL A 711 -2.75 -23.97 9.31
CA VAL A 711 -4.07 -23.37 9.49
C VAL A 711 -4.92 -23.63 8.27
N VAL A 712 -6.21 -23.87 8.51
CA VAL A 712 -7.26 -23.82 7.48
C VAL A 712 -8.28 -22.81 7.94
N SER A 713 -8.60 -21.83 7.13
CA SER A 713 -9.57 -20.79 7.48
C SER A 713 -10.58 -20.57 6.36
N ALA A 714 -11.77 -20.16 6.79
CA ALA A 714 -12.82 -19.65 5.91
C ALA A 714 -13.41 -18.39 6.58
N GLY A 715 -13.57 -17.32 5.81
CA GLY A 715 -14.12 -16.05 6.27
C GLY A 715 -15.15 -15.53 5.29
N TYR A 716 -16.24 -14.96 5.80
CA TYR A 716 -17.22 -14.19 5.05
C TYR A 716 -17.15 -12.75 5.50
N PHE A 717 -17.20 -11.82 4.54
CA PHE A 717 -17.26 -10.38 4.82
C PHE A 717 -18.37 -9.71 4.02
N TYR A 718 -18.90 -8.63 4.60
CA TYR A 718 -19.84 -7.72 3.96
C TYR A 718 -19.48 -6.28 4.36
N LYS A 719 -19.42 -5.39 3.38
CA LYS A 719 -19.19 -3.96 3.55
C LYS A 719 -20.29 -3.20 2.83
N LYS A 720 -20.84 -2.20 3.52
CA LYS A 720 -21.70 -1.18 2.92
C LYS A 720 -20.94 0.13 2.98
N ILE A 721 -20.71 0.73 1.83
CA ILE A 721 -19.93 1.95 1.68
C ILE A 721 -20.86 3.05 1.22
N ASP A 722 -20.97 4.13 1.98
CA ASP A 722 -21.74 5.32 1.64
C ASP A 722 -20.77 6.47 1.29
N ASN A 723 -21.22 7.45 0.48
CA ASN A 723 -20.45 8.61 0.05
C ASN A 723 -19.22 8.28 -0.81
N PHE A 724 -19.20 7.18 -1.55
CA PHE A 724 -18.05 6.94 -2.41
C PHE A 724 -17.96 8.03 -3.51
N VAL A 725 -16.72 8.38 -3.89
CA VAL A 725 -16.48 9.46 -4.84
C VAL A 725 -16.62 8.95 -6.27
N VAL A 726 -17.31 9.73 -7.10
CA VAL A 726 -17.46 9.52 -8.55
C VAL A 726 -17.15 10.83 -9.25
N TYR A 727 -16.58 10.75 -10.44
CA TYR A 727 -16.44 11.92 -11.31
C TYR A 727 -17.68 12.01 -12.19
N ALA A 728 -18.18 13.22 -12.36
CA ALA A 728 -19.36 13.47 -13.18
C ALA A 728 -19.27 14.83 -13.87
N ASP A 729 -19.82 14.91 -15.07
CA ASP A 729 -20.09 16.19 -15.71
C ASP A 729 -21.26 16.88 -15.00
N VAL A 730 -21.00 18.09 -14.51
CA VAL A 730 -21.98 18.93 -13.82
C VAL A 730 -22.36 20.18 -14.62
N ALA A 731 -22.01 20.25 -15.91
CA ALA A 731 -22.37 21.35 -16.78
C ALA A 731 -23.88 21.59 -16.77
N GLY A 732 -24.30 22.85 -16.85
CA GLY A 732 -25.70 23.26 -16.82
C GLY A 732 -26.39 23.18 -15.45
N THR A 733 -25.71 22.69 -14.39
CA THR A 733 -26.24 22.69 -13.02
C THR A 733 -26.02 24.04 -12.31
N GLU A 734 -26.52 24.20 -11.06
CA GLU A 734 -26.37 25.44 -10.29
C GLU A 734 -24.88 25.77 -10.06
N GLY A 735 -24.46 26.92 -10.57
CA GLY A 735 -23.06 27.40 -10.52
C GLY A 735 -22.26 27.12 -11.80
N TRP A 736 -22.74 26.22 -12.66
CA TRP A 736 -22.10 25.82 -13.91
C TRP A 736 -23.00 26.04 -15.15
N GLU A 737 -23.96 27.00 -15.05
CA GLU A 737 -24.83 27.35 -16.16
C GLU A 737 -24.04 28.01 -17.31
N GLY A 738 -24.18 27.45 -18.51
CA GLY A 738 -23.50 27.94 -19.70
C GLY A 738 -22.09 27.43 -19.91
N TYR A 739 -21.73 26.37 -19.21
CA TYR A 739 -20.59 25.50 -19.52
C TYR A 739 -21.07 24.34 -20.39
N ASP A 740 -20.20 23.88 -21.27
CA ASP A 740 -20.44 22.74 -22.17
C ASP A 740 -20.04 21.44 -21.49
N GLU A 741 -18.94 21.44 -20.73
CA GLU A 741 -18.48 20.35 -19.90
C GLU A 741 -17.89 20.86 -18.59
N VAL A 742 -18.12 20.15 -17.47
CA VAL A 742 -17.50 20.41 -16.17
C VAL A 742 -17.27 19.11 -15.41
N ILE A 743 -16.06 18.64 -15.38
CA ILE A 743 -15.72 17.40 -14.65
C ILE A 743 -15.44 17.73 -13.19
N GLN A 744 -16.24 17.17 -12.29
CA GLN A 744 -16.13 17.37 -10.84
C GLN A 744 -16.28 16.07 -10.06
N PRO A 745 -15.44 15.81 -9.03
CA PRO A 745 -15.65 14.72 -8.09
C PRO A 745 -16.85 15.00 -7.17
N LEU A 746 -17.77 14.05 -7.08
CA LEU A 746 -18.99 14.13 -6.26
C LEU A 746 -19.11 12.92 -5.33
N ASN A 747 -19.86 13.07 -4.23
CA ASN A 747 -20.25 11.91 -3.44
C ASN A 747 -21.40 11.16 -4.12
N GLY A 748 -21.13 9.93 -4.55
CA GLY A 748 -22.13 8.99 -5.06
C GLY A 748 -23.06 8.46 -3.96
N GLU A 749 -23.97 7.56 -4.32
CA GLU A 749 -25.00 7.08 -3.38
C GLU A 749 -24.42 6.05 -2.40
N SER A 750 -24.31 4.82 -2.80
CA SER A 750 -23.77 3.74 -1.96
C SER A 750 -23.21 2.62 -2.81
N ALA A 751 -22.19 1.96 -2.29
CA ALA A 751 -21.69 0.70 -2.84
C ALA A 751 -21.77 -0.40 -1.80
N SER A 752 -21.81 -1.64 -2.24
CA SER A 752 -21.70 -2.81 -1.38
C SER A 752 -20.66 -3.77 -1.92
N LEU A 753 -19.94 -4.42 -0.99
CA LEU A 753 -18.97 -5.45 -1.29
C LEU A 753 -19.15 -6.62 -0.35
N HIS A 754 -19.22 -7.83 -0.87
CA HIS A 754 -19.28 -9.03 -0.04
C HIS A 754 -18.46 -10.16 -0.66
N GLY A 755 -18.00 -11.09 0.18
CA GLY A 755 -17.21 -12.19 -0.34
C GLY A 755 -16.84 -13.26 0.67
N LEU A 756 -16.17 -14.28 0.13
CA LEU A 756 -15.68 -15.45 0.86
C LEU A 756 -14.16 -15.54 0.70
N GLU A 757 -13.43 -15.59 1.79
CA GLU A 757 -11.98 -15.82 1.85
C GLU A 757 -11.72 -17.25 2.34
N LEU A 758 -10.88 -17.99 1.63
CA LEU A 758 -10.44 -19.33 2.00
C LEU A 758 -8.91 -19.35 2.09
N SER A 759 -8.37 -20.04 3.08
CA SER A 759 -6.92 -20.20 3.20
C SER A 759 -6.56 -21.57 3.78
N TRP A 760 -5.50 -22.15 3.25
CA TRP A 760 -4.90 -23.38 3.73
C TRP A 760 -3.38 -23.28 3.70
N VAL A 761 -2.78 -23.35 4.86
CA VAL A 761 -1.32 -23.38 5.02
C VAL A 761 -0.96 -24.64 5.79
N LYS A 762 -0.01 -25.42 5.27
CA LYS A 762 0.47 -26.64 5.94
C LYS A 762 1.94 -26.92 5.61
N ALA A 763 2.77 -27.00 6.64
CA ALA A 763 4.08 -27.60 6.56
C ALA A 763 4.01 -29.07 7.03
N PHE A 764 4.46 -29.99 6.19
CA PHE A 764 4.45 -31.42 6.46
C PHE A 764 5.79 -31.88 7.04
N ASP A 765 5.78 -32.95 7.84
CA ASP A 765 6.99 -33.48 8.49
C ASP A 765 8.05 -33.99 7.49
N ASN A 766 7.65 -34.34 6.26
CA ASN A 766 8.54 -34.80 5.20
C ASN A 766 9.18 -33.68 4.39
N GLY A 767 9.05 -32.43 4.81
CA GLY A 767 9.65 -31.26 4.17
C GLY A 767 8.76 -30.57 3.14
N PHE A 768 7.63 -31.16 2.71
CA PHE A 768 6.71 -30.47 1.82
C PHE A 768 5.96 -29.32 2.52
N LEU A 769 5.64 -28.29 1.75
CA LEU A 769 4.84 -27.15 2.17
C LEU A 769 3.77 -26.91 1.11
N VAL A 770 2.57 -26.60 1.56
CA VAL A 770 1.49 -26.06 0.73
C VAL A 770 0.96 -24.81 1.40
N SER A 771 0.83 -23.73 0.62
CA SER A 771 0.09 -22.52 0.99
C SER A 771 -0.85 -22.20 -0.15
N ALA A 772 -2.12 -22.18 0.11
CA ALA A 772 -3.14 -21.85 -0.88
C ALA A 772 -4.16 -20.90 -0.26
N ASN A 773 -4.52 -19.85 -0.96
CA ASN A 773 -5.62 -18.99 -0.59
C ASN A 773 -6.44 -18.59 -1.81
N GLY A 774 -7.68 -18.20 -1.58
CA GLY A 774 -8.56 -17.68 -2.61
C GLY A 774 -9.62 -16.78 -1.99
N THR A 775 -9.92 -15.70 -2.68
CA THR A 775 -10.98 -14.75 -2.34
C THR A 775 -11.96 -14.70 -3.51
N PHE A 776 -13.23 -14.79 -3.18
CA PHE A 776 -14.34 -14.68 -4.11
C PHE A 776 -15.22 -13.56 -3.61
N SER A 777 -15.33 -12.49 -4.36
CA SER A 777 -16.04 -11.27 -3.96
C SER A 777 -16.94 -10.80 -5.10
N ASN A 778 -17.93 -10.02 -4.73
CA ASN A 778 -18.81 -9.32 -5.65
C ASN A 778 -19.13 -7.95 -5.07
N SER A 779 -19.10 -6.94 -5.90
CA SER A 779 -19.47 -5.57 -5.53
C SER A 779 -20.58 -5.06 -6.43
N ASP A 780 -21.38 -4.16 -5.86
CA ASP A 780 -22.41 -3.41 -6.57
C ASP A 780 -22.19 -1.93 -6.20
N ALA A 781 -22.01 -1.08 -7.20
CA ALA A 781 -21.86 0.36 -7.04
C ALA A 781 -22.79 1.09 -8.03
N THR A 782 -23.23 2.28 -7.68
CA THR A 782 -23.99 3.16 -8.58
C THR A 782 -23.20 4.43 -8.82
N THR A 783 -22.81 4.66 -10.06
CA THR A 783 -22.17 5.89 -10.53
C THR A 783 -23.11 6.70 -11.40
N LEU A 784 -22.64 7.84 -11.90
CA LEU A 784 -23.35 8.69 -12.84
C LEU A 784 -22.54 8.74 -14.14
N VAL A 785 -23.23 8.51 -15.27
CA VAL A 785 -22.70 8.68 -16.62
C VAL A 785 -23.70 9.57 -17.35
N ASP A 786 -23.25 10.69 -17.88
CA ASP A 786 -24.12 11.71 -18.54
C ASP A 786 -25.33 12.12 -17.69
N GLY A 787 -25.17 12.17 -16.37
CA GLY A 787 -26.24 12.49 -15.43
C GLY A 787 -27.27 11.38 -15.22
N GLU A 788 -27.11 10.21 -15.86
CA GLU A 788 -27.93 9.02 -15.66
C GLU A 788 -27.25 8.03 -14.69
N ARG A 789 -28.06 7.28 -13.95
CA ARG A 789 -27.56 6.24 -13.03
C ARG A 789 -27.04 5.05 -13.82
N PHE A 790 -25.83 4.67 -13.53
CA PHE A 790 -25.18 3.49 -14.08
C PHE A 790 -24.79 2.50 -12.96
N GLU A 791 -25.23 1.28 -13.07
CA GLU A 791 -24.87 0.20 -12.12
C GLU A 791 -23.60 -0.51 -12.61
N THR A 792 -22.57 -0.56 -11.75
CA THR A 792 -21.29 -1.17 -12.05
C THR A 792 -20.73 -1.87 -10.81
N SER A 793 -19.58 -2.55 -10.95
CA SER A 793 -18.76 -2.97 -9.81
C SER A 793 -17.92 -1.81 -9.26
N LEU A 794 -17.34 -1.99 -8.09
CA LEU A 794 -16.32 -1.05 -7.59
C LEU A 794 -15.09 -1.10 -8.52
N PRO A 795 -14.51 0.06 -8.85
CA PRO A 795 -13.26 0.11 -9.63
C PRO A 795 -12.13 -0.71 -9.00
N ASN A 796 -11.31 -1.34 -9.84
CA ASN A 796 -10.16 -2.16 -9.47
C ASN A 796 -10.47 -3.38 -8.58
N GLN A 797 -11.76 -3.74 -8.47
CA GLN A 797 -12.22 -4.87 -7.65
C GLN A 797 -12.34 -6.13 -8.51
N SER A 798 -11.41 -7.06 -8.36
CA SER A 798 -11.48 -8.38 -8.99
C SER A 798 -12.37 -9.34 -8.19
N ASP A 799 -13.23 -10.07 -8.89
CA ASP A 799 -14.14 -11.06 -8.31
C ASP A 799 -13.42 -12.28 -7.73
N ARG A 800 -12.23 -12.60 -8.26
CA ARG A 800 -11.46 -13.77 -7.87
C ARG A 800 -9.99 -13.44 -7.76
N ILE A 801 -9.44 -13.67 -6.58
CA ILE A 801 -8.01 -13.54 -6.31
C ILE A 801 -7.54 -14.85 -5.70
N GLY A 802 -6.39 -15.37 -6.10
CA GLY A 802 -5.87 -16.62 -5.55
C GLY A 802 -4.37 -16.75 -5.63
N ASN A 803 -3.81 -17.46 -4.66
CA ASN A 803 -2.40 -17.81 -4.62
C ASN A 803 -2.23 -19.29 -4.29
N LEU A 804 -1.31 -19.96 -4.96
CA LEU A 804 -0.92 -21.32 -4.69
C LEU A 804 0.61 -21.42 -4.64
N THR A 805 1.16 -21.74 -3.49
CA THR A 805 2.58 -22.06 -3.30
C THR A 805 2.76 -23.53 -2.97
N LEU A 806 3.60 -24.19 -3.75
CA LEU A 806 4.11 -25.52 -3.47
C LEU A 806 5.58 -25.43 -3.10
N GLY A 807 5.96 -26.02 -1.97
CA GLY A 807 7.32 -25.94 -1.46
C GLY A 807 7.86 -27.28 -1.01
N TYR A 808 9.19 -27.39 -1.05
CA TYR A 808 9.94 -28.47 -0.42
C TYR A 808 11.16 -27.89 0.29
N GLU A 809 11.38 -28.29 1.52
CA GLU A 809 12.48 -27.82 2.34
C GLU A 809 13.11 -28.95 3.14
N ASN A 810 14.43 -28.98 3.13
CA ASN A 810 15.26 -29.80 4.00
C ASN A 810 16.54 -29.03 4.42
N ASN A 811 17.50 -29.71 5.09
CA ASN A 811 18.74 -29.05 5.55
C ASN A 811 19.65 -28.54 4.42
N LEU A 812 19.45 -29.00 3.18
CA LEU A 812 20.33 -28.69 2.06
C LEU A 812 19.68 -27.72 1.07
N VAL A 813 18.37 -27.84 0.86
CA VAL A 813 17.65 -27.06 -0.15
C VAL A 813 16.29 -26.58 0.36
N SER A 814 15.87 -25.41 -0.15
CA SER A 814 14.51 -24.92 -0.04
C SER A 814 14.03 -24.51 -1.44
N LEU A 815 12.94 -25.10 -1.89
CA LEU A 815 12.37 -24.85 -3.22
C LEU A 815 10.93 -24.37 -3.05
N ARG A 816 10.53 -23.36 -3.82
CA ARG A 816 9.17 -22.82 -3.88
C ARG A 816 8.77 -22.56 -5.33
N LEU A 817 7.55 -22.90 -5.63
CA LEU A 817 6.88 -22.54 -6.87
C LEU A 817 5.56 -21.89 -6.49
N THR A 818 5.33 -20.66 -6.93
CA THR A 818 4.15 -19.88 -6.60
C THR A 818 3.43 -19.45 -7.85
N MET A 819 2.12 -19.66 -7.88
CA MET A 819 1.22 -19.14 -8.88
C MET A 819 0.30 -18.12 -8.23
N THR A 820 0.23 -16.93 -8.80
CA THR A 820 -0.68 -15.84 -8.41
C THR A 820 -1.70 -15.65 -9.52
N TYR A 821 -2.96 -15.45 -9.15
CA TYR A 821 -4.08 -15.21 -10.05
C TYR A 821 -4.94 -14.05 -9.57
N LYS A 822 -5.31 -13.17 -10.49
CA LYS A 822 -6.27 -12.07 -10.31
C LYS A 822 -7.21 -12.11 -11.53
N SER A 823 -8.53 -12.17 -11.31
CA SER A 823 -9.49 -12.12 -12.44
C SER A 823 -9.61 -10.71 -12.99
N GLU A 824 -10.14 -10.62 -14.19
CA GLU A 824 -10.54 -9.34 -14.79
C GLU A 824 -11.33 -8.47 -13.83
N ASN A 825 -11.23 -7.16 -13.97
CA ASN A 825 -11.97 -6.19 -13.19
C ASN A 825 -12.26 -4.93 -14.02
N PHE A 826 -13.29 -4.20 -13.60
CA PHE A 826 -13.61 -2.87 -14.10
C PHE A 826 -12.62 -1.86 -13.52
N GLU A 827 -12.04 -1.02 -14.35
CA GLU A 827 -11.09 0.02 -13.95
C GLU A 827 -11.78 1.39 -13.86
N GLU A 828 -12.30 1.87 -14.99
CA GLU A 828 -12.98 3.15 -15.09
C GLU A 828 -13.91 3.22 -16.31
N ILE A 829 -14.65 4.31 -16.41
CA ILE A 829 -15.40 4.67 -17.61
C ILE A 829 -14.58 5.74 -18.32
N ASP A 830 -14.23 5.50 -19.58
CA ASP A 830 -13.47 6.39 -20.42
C ASP A 830 -14.37 6.75 -21.63
N GLY A 831 -14.83 8.00 -21.68
CA GLY A 831 -15.91 8.39 -22.57
C GLY A 831 -17.16 7.55 -22.37
N ASP A 832 -17.64 6.89 -23.43
CA ASP A 832 -18.78 5.97 -23.41
C ASP A 832 -18.36 4.49 -23.20
N MET A 833 -17.07 4.18 -22.99
CA MET A 833 -16.52 2.83 -22.96
C MET A 833 -16.13 2.41 -21.55
N LEU A 834 -16.30 1.12 -21.26
CA LEU A 834 -15.81 0.52 -20.03
C LEU A 834 -14.37 0.05 -20.20
N ARG A 835 -13.43 0.67 -19.49
CA ARG A 835 -12.05 0.18 -19.42
C ARG A 835 -11.96 -0.96 -18.40
N MET A 836 -11.46 -2.09 -18.84
CA MET A 836 -11.35 -3.34 -18.09
C MET A 836 -9.89 -3.79 -18.03
N GLU A 837 -9.40 -4.12 -16.84
CA GLU A 837 -8.15 -4.88 -16.69
C GLU A 837 -8.44 -6.37 -16.89
N ASP A 838 -7.62 -7.04 -17.71
CA ASP A 838 -7.74 -8.47 -17.97
C ASP A 838 -7.29 -9.35 -16.82
N ASP A 839 -7.56 -10.65 -16.88
CA ASP A 839 -7.08 -11.58 -15.87
C ASP A 839 -5.55 -11.72 -15.94
N HIS A 840 -4.91 -11.71 -14.78
CA HIS A 840 -3.46 -11.81 -14.64
C HIS A 840 -3.07 -13.10 -13.89
N HIS A 841 -2.10 -13.85 -14.44
CA HIS A 841 -1.59 -15.07 -13.82
C HIS A 841 -0.09 -15.22 -13.96
N GLN A 842 0.60 -15.10 -12.87
CA GLN A 842 2.06 -15.09 -12.81
C GLN A 842 2.59 -16.34 -12.10
N LEU A 843 3.65 -16.92 -12.63
CA LEU A 843 4.37 -18.04 -12.04
C LEU A 843 5.77 -17.62 -11.62
N ASP A 844 6.10 -17.80 -10.34
CA ASP A 844 7.39 -17.48 -9.76
C ASP A 844 8.06 -18.73 -9.17
N PHE A 845 9.39 -18.75 -9.23
CA PHE A 845 10.23 -19.79 -8.63
C PHE A 845 11.25 -19.20 -7.68
N SER A 846 11.49 -19.85 -6.53
CA SER A 846 12.62 -19.57 -5.65
C SER A 846 13.27 -20.86 -5.20
N GLY A 847 14.57 -20.96 -5.40
CA GLY A 847 15.40 -22.08 -5.00
C GLY A 847 16.59 -21.62 -4.16
N LYS A 848 16.80 -22.24 -2.98
CA LYS A 848 17.91 -21.94 -2.07
C LYS A 848 18.72 -23.20 -1.83
N TYR A 849 20.03 -23.03 -1.79
CA TYR A 849 20.99 -24.08 -1.46
C TYR A 849 21.81 -23.64 -0.24
N TYR A 850 21.69 -24.38 0.86
CA TYR A 850 22.41 -24.11 2.10
C TYR A 850 23.80 -24.77 2.03
N ILE A 851 24.85 -23.94 1.89
CA ILE A 851 26.25 -24.40 1.90
C ILE A 851 26.62 -24.92 3.29
N ASN A 852 26.22 -24.17 4.28
CA ASN A 852 26.32 -24.51 5.72
C ASN A 852 25.28 -23.69 6.50
N ASP A 853 25.41 -23.63 7.80
CA ASP A 853 24.50 -22.94 8.70
C ASP A 853 24.47 -21.43 8.51
N ASP A 854 25.55 -20.85 8.01
CA ASP A 854 25.74 -19.41 7.92
C ASP A 854 25.70 -18.90 6.47
N MET A 855 25.75 -19.79 5.46
CA MET A 855 25.89 -19.40 4.05
C MET A 855 24.89 -20.12 3.17
N MET A 856 24.23 -19.37 2.30
CA MET A 856 23.35 -19.93 1.26
C MET A 856 23.54 -19.24 -0.08
N LEU A 857 23.31 -19.99 -1.15
CA LEU A 857 23.08 -19.48 -2.51
C LEU A 857 21.60 -19.56 -2.81
N TYR A 858 21.10 -18.64 -3.62
CA TYR A 858 19.74 -18.72 -4.13
C TYR A 858 19.64 -18.35 -5.62
N LEU A 859 18.60 -18.88 -6.24
CA LEU A 859 18.19 -18.61 -7.61
C LEU A 859 16.70 -18.35 -7.62
N ASN A 860 16.28 -17.23 -8.19
CA ASN A 860 14.88 -16.89 -8.36
C ASN A 860 14.57 -16.72 -9.86
N GLY A 861 13.32 -16.94 -10.20
CA GLY A 861 12.74 -16.58 -11.50
C GLY A 861 11.38 -15.94 -11.25
N VAL A 862 11.20 -14.76 -11.79
CA VAL A 862 9.98 -13.94 -11.68
C VAL A 862 9.32 -13.88 -13.04
N ASN A 863 7.99 -13.96 -13.02
CA ASN A 863 7.17 -13.95 -14.23
C ASN A 863 7.59 -15.01 -15.27
N LEU A 864 7.75 -16.27 -14.82
CA LEU A 864 8.17 -17.37 -15.69
C LEU A 864 7.18 -17.69 -16.82
N THR A 865 5.95 -17.27 -16.69
CA THR A 865 4.89 -17.37 -17.71
C THR A 865 5.02 -16.30 -18.78
N ASP A 866 5.83 -15.25 -18.54
CA ASP A 866 5.93 -14.09 -19.43
C ASP A 866 4.57 -13.42 -19.61
N GLU A 867 3.89 -13.24 -18.48
CA GLU A 867 2.55 -12.66 -18.42
C GLU A 867 2.61 -11.18 -18.72
N PRO A 868 1.88 -10.69 -19.72
CA PRO A 868 1.75 -9.27 -19.99
C PRO A 868 0.79 -8.58 -19.00
N TYR A 869 0.77 -7.25 -19.02
CA TYR A 869 -0.33 -6.45 -18.51
C TYR A 869 -1.25 -6.10 -19.69
N TYR A 870 -2.56 -6.24 -19.51
CA TYR A 870 -3.51 -5.98 -20.58
C TYR A 870 -4.80 -5.35 -20.06
N ASN A 871 -5.17 -4.21 -20.67
CA ASN A 871 -6.46 -3.55 -20.50
C ASN A 871 -7.17 -3.47 -21.84
N TYR A 872 -8.50 -3.46 -21.80
CA TYR A 872 -9.33 -3.44 -23.00
C TYR A 872 -10.62 -2.62 -22.78
N PHE A 873 -11.19 -2.11 -23.86
CA PHE A 873 -12.47 -1.41 -23.86
C PHE A 873 -13.61 -2.37 -24.20
N ASP A 874 -14.65 -2.47 -23.37
CA ASP A 874 -15.88 -3.24 -23.55
C ASP A 874 -15.68 -4.70 -23.95
N GLN A 875 -14.79 -4.98 -24.89
CA GLN A 875 -14.54 -6.32 -25.44
C GLN A 875 -13.04 -6.63 -25.42
N ARG A 876 -12.72 -7.83 -24.97
CA ARG A 876 -11.34 -8.29 -24.78
C ARG A 876 -10.42 -8.19 -26.01
N ASN A 877 -10.94 -8.03 -27.21
CA ASN A 877 -10.13 -7.79 -28.40
C ASN A 877 -9.94 -6.31 -28.75
N ARG A 878 -10.58 -5.37 -28.05
CA ARG A 878 -10.43 -3.93 -28.25
C ARG A 878 -9.41 -3.38 -27.27
N ASN A 879 -8.20 -3.14 -27.74
CA ASN A 879 -7.07 -2.72 -26.93
C ASN A 879 -7.36 -1.39 -26.22
N ALA A 880 -7.02 -1.30 -24.93
CA ALA A 880 -6.78 -0.06 -24.22
C ALA A 880 -5.30 0.07 -23.87
N GLN A 881 -4.67 -1.02 -23.35
CA GLN A 881 -3.23 -1.05 -23.09
C GLN A 881 -2.74 -2.50 -23.12
N TYR A 882 -1.68 -2.77 -23.83
CA TYR A 882 -0.95 -4.04 -23.80
C TYR A 882 0.53 -3.77 -23.51
N GLU A 883 1.08 -4.44 -22.49
CA GLU A 883 2.44 -4.17 -22.01
C GLU A 883 3.21 -5.48 -21.75
N GLU A 884 4.44 -5.58 -22.26
CA GLU A 884 5.40 -6.65 -22.02
C GLU A 884 6.61 -6.12 -21.26
N TYR A 885 7.01 -6.79 -20.16
CA TYR A 885 8.18 -6.44 -19.34
C TYR A 885 9.14 -7.63 -19.12
N GLY A 886 8.84 -8.78 -19.74
CA GLY A 886 9.71 -9.94 -19.80
C GLY A 886 9.90 -10.68 -18.49
N ARG A 887 10.78 -11.69 -18.52
CA ARG A 887 11.14 -12.50 -17.35
C ARG A 887 12.34 -11.89 -16.64
N THR A 888 12.38 -12.07 -15.32
CA THR A 888 13.52 -11.66 -14.50
C THR A 888 14.12 -12.88 -13.79
N PHE A 889 15.45 -13.01 -13.84
CA PHE A 889 16.21 -14.05 -13.17
C PHE A 889 17.19 -13.44 -12.18
N GLU A 890 17.24 -13.98 -10.96
CA GLU A 890 18.10 -13.48 -9.90
C GLU A 890 18.99 -14.60 -9.35
N ILE A 891 20.25 -14.29 -9.13
CA ILE A 891 21.19 -15.15 -8.42
C ILE A 891 21.80 -14.38 -7.26
N GLY A 892 21.89 -15.00 -6.10
CA GLY A 892 22.45 -14.32 -4.96
C GLY A 892 23.10 -15.24 -3.92
N PHE A 893 23.86 -14.59 -3.08
CA PHE A 893 24.56 -15.20 -1.93
C PHE A 893 24.18 -14.45 -0.66
N THR A 894 23.83 -15.20 0.39
CA THR A 894 23.62 -14.64 1.73
C THR A 894 24.56 -15.29 2.71
N TRP A 895 25.20 -14.45 3.52
CA TRP A 895 25.90 -14.82 4.76
C TRP A 895 25.12 -14.27 5.96
N GLN A 896 24.98 -15.08 7.00
CA GLN A 896 24.33 -14.72 8.25
C GLN A 896 25.07 -15.33 9.45
N MET A 897 25.03 -14.64 10.60
CA MET A 897 25.67 -15.09 11.85
C MET A 897 24.65 -14.99 12.99
#